data_9622a3ae2375f26260aefa12fcc6aaaf
#
_entry.id   9622a3ae2375f26260aefa12fcc6aaaf
#
_cell.length_a   1.000
_cell.length_b   1.000
_cell.length_c   1.000
_cell.angle_alpha   90.00
_cell.angle_beta   90.00
_cell.angle_gamma   90.00
#
_symmetry.space_group_name_H-M   'P 1'
#
loop_
_entity.id
_entity.type
_entity.pdbx_description
1 polymer ?
#
loop_
_entity_poly.entity_id
_entity_poly.type
_entity_poly.pdbx_seq_one_letter_code
_entity_poly.pdbx_strand_id
1 'polypeptide(L)'
;MTDYSKTVNLLESPFPMRGNLAKREPAWLKSWYEQKRYQKLREIAKGRPKFILHDGPPYANGDIHIGHAVNKILKDIIIRSKTQAGFDAPYVPGWDCHGLPIEVMVEKLHGKDMPKARFRELCREYAAEQVARQKKDFIRLGVLGDWDHPYLTMDFKTEADTVRMLGEIYKSGYLYRGAKPVQFCLDCGSSLAEAEVEYKDKVSPAIDVAYPFKDTAALAAAFGLAGIEGKAFAVIWTTTPWTLPASQAVSAGADVVYQLIDTPKGKLVLAKDLAEDALKRYGFSDGIAILAETTGDKLENLHMNHPFLERDIPMLNGDHVTTDAGTGLVHTAPAHGLEDYAVCNKYGIELYNPVNAEGKYISETPRVAGMRVWEANPVILQWLEETGNLLASSKIEHSYAHCWRHKTPLIYRATGQWFVGMDKAGSDGKTLRDKAIKAVDDTEFFPSWGRARLEAMIEGRPDWVVSRQRYWGTPMTFFVHKETGELHPNSAELLEKVAQKIEEKGIEAWFSLDKSELLSAEDCEHYDKLPDTMDVWFDSGSTHYSVVKQREELEWPADLYLEGSDQHRGWFQSSMLTGCASSMGRAPYKQLLTHGFVVDQNGRKMSKSIGNVVAPQEVYNEFGADILRLWAASTDYSGELAISKEILKRVTESYRRIRNTLSFLFANLSDFNPIEDAVQQADMVEIDRYALVLARRLQERLAGDYYPRYAFHFAVKDIVSFCSEDLGAFYLDILKDRLYTTKADSHARRSAQTALYHITRSLVLLIAPILCFTGEEAWDIIGGGEEDSVLFHTWHEFPTINEKTEAELVKKWTAIREAREAVTAAIEPLRADKTVGSSLQAEAEITAPEEMADYLNALGEELRFALLVSKAEVKVGSELAVAAKASDGEKCERCWHYTHDVGAVAGHETVCKRCAENVGGEGETRHYA
;
A
#
# COMPACT_ATOMS: atom_id res chain seq x y z
N MET A 1 -32.69 9.31 -59.16
CA MET A 1 -31.45 9.81 -58.54
C MET A 1 -30.90 8.77 -57.58
N THR A 2 -29.65 8.44 -57.72
CA THR A 2 -28.98 7.48 -56.84
C THR A 2 -28.87 8.10 -55.45
N ASP A 3 -29.31 7.43 -54.41
CA ASP A 3 -29.14 7.83 -53.02
C ASP A 3 -27.70 7.53 -52.60
N TYR A 4 -26.79 8.47 -52.74
CA TYR A 4 -25.35 8.28 -52.43
C TYR A 4 -25.08 8.08 -50.98
N SER A 5 -26.00 8.40 -50.05
CA SER A 5 -25.83 8.11 -48.62
C SER A 5 -25.74 6.61 -48.31
N LYS A 6 -26.32 5.77 -49.19
CA LYS A 6 -26.28 4.32 -49.07
C LYS A 6 -25.05 3.65 -49.67
N THR A 7 -24.21 4.46 -50.34
CA THR A 7 -22.99 3.97 -51.01
C THR A 7 -21.74 4.18 -50.15
N VAL A 8 -21.83 4.81 -49.00
CA VAL A 8 -20.73 5.01 -48.09
C VAL A 8 -20.55 3.79 -47.17
N ASN A 9 -19.31 3.49 -46.79
CA ASN A 9 -18.96 2.34 -45.94
C ASN A 9 -19.18 2.72 -44.48
N LEU A 10 -20.40 3.02 -44.06
CA LEU A 10 -20.79 3.27 -42.68
C LEU A 10 -21.28 1.96 -42.06
N LEU A 11 -20.43 1.34 -41.25
CA LEU A 11 -20.71 0.06 -40.63
C LEU A 11 -21.09 0.25 -39.16
N GLU A 12 -21.91 -0.67 -38.65
CA GLU A 12 -22.26 -0.70 -37.22
C GLU A 12 -21.14 -1.33 -36.41
N SER A 13 -20.87 -0.77 -35.24
CA SER A 13 -19.89 -1.32 -34.32
C SER A 13 -20.48 -2.55 -33.59
N PRO A 14 -19.80 -3.71 -33.59
CA PRO A 14 -20.15 -4.81 -32.73
C PRO A 14 -19.89 -4.52 -31.26
N PHE A 15 -19.15 -3.45 -30.95
CA PHE A 15 -18.78 -3.00 -29.61
C PHE A 15 -19.73 -1.88 -29.16
N PRO A 16 -20.60 -2.13 -28.14
CA PRO A 16 -21.59 -1.13 -27.72
C PRO A 16 -20.95 0.14 -27.18
N MET A 17 -21.45 1.31 -27.60
CA MET A 17 -20.96 2.61 -27.08
C MET A 17 -21.18 2.75 -25.56
N ARG A 18 -22.29 2.19 -25.03
CA ARG A 18 -22.57 2.20 -23.59
C ARG A 18 -22.04 0.93 -22.94
N GLY A 19 -21.12 1.09 -22.00
CA GLY A 19 -20.51 -0.04 -21.28
C GLY A 19 -21.50 -0.81 -20.41
N ASN A 20 -22.40 -0.09 -19.70
CA ASN A 20 -23.31 -0.67 -18.71
C ASN A 20 -22.60 -1.65 -17.75
N LEU A 21 -21.40 -1.28 -17.33
CA LEU A 21 -20.44 -2.14 -16.63
C LEU A 21 -21.05 -2.78 -15.38
N ALA A 22 -21.67 -1.99 -14.51
CA ALA A 22 -22.26 -2.49 -13.26
C ALA A 22 -23.22 -3.69 -13.49
N LYS A 23 -23.93 -3.71 -14.63
CA LYS A 23 -24.88 -4.78 -14.97
C LYS A 23 -24.25 -5.95 -15.74
N ARG A 24 -23.23 -5.68 -16.56
CA ARG A 24 -22.64 -6.67 -17.49
C ARG A 24 -21.46 -7.44 -16.87
N GLU A 25 -20.67 -6.78 -16.03
CA GLU A 25 -19.50 -7.40 -15.41
C GLU A 25 -19.79 -8.72 -14.66
N PRO A 26 -20.88 -8.84 -13.87
CA PRO A 26 -21.18 -10.11 -13.20
C PRO A 26 -21.37 -11.30 -14.15
N ALA A 27 -21.94 -11.08 -15.33
CA ALA A 27 -22.11 -12.14 -16.34
C ALA A 27 -20.76 -12.54 -16.95
N TRP A 28 -19.87 -11.61 -17.22
CA TRP A 28 -18.50 -11.91 -17.68
C TRP A 28 -17.72 -12.69 -16.65
N LEU A 29 -17.76 -12.29 -15.38
CA LEU A 29 -17.12 -13.03 -14.29
C LEU A 29 -17.60 -14.49 -14.26
N LYS A 30 -18.90 -14.70 -14.29
CA LYS A 30 -19.47 -16.05 -14.31
C LYS A 30 -18.89 -16.89 -15.46
N SER A 31 -18.87 -16.32 -16.67
CA SER A 31 -18.30 -16.99 -17.85
C SER A 31 -16.82 -17.33 -17.67
N TRP A 32 -16.01 -16.40 -17.13
CA TRP A 32 -14.57 -16.64 -16.91
C TRP A 32 -14.31 -17.81 -15.97
N TYR A 33 -15.12 -17.96 -14.90
CA TYR A 33 -15.02 -19.07 -13.95
C TYR A 33 -15.50 -20.38 -14.55
N GLU A 34 -16.62 -20.38 -15.31
CA GLU A 34 -17.11 -21.55 -16.01
C GLU A 34 -16.09 -22.08 -17.03
N GLN A 35 -15.39 -21.19 -17.72
CA GLN A 35 -14.32 -21.49 -18.67
C GLN A 35 -12.99 -21.85 -18.01
N LYS A 36 -12.86 -21.73 -16.68
CA LYS A 36 -11.63 -21.98 -15.93
C LYS A 36 -10.42 -21.19 -16.48
N ARG A 37 -10.61 -19.90 -16.78
CA ARG A 37 -9.59 -19.07 -17.44
C ARG A 37 -8.28 -18.97 -16.64
N TYR A 38 -8.35 -18.88 -15.31
CA TYR A 38 -7.13 -18.85 -14.49
C TYR A 38 -6.32 -20.15 -14.62
N GLN A 39 -6.97 -21.32 -14.58
CA GLN A 39 -6.31 -22.62 -14.72
C GLN A 39 -5.68 -22.77 -16.12
N LYS A 40 -6.42 -22.41 -17.19
CA LYS A 40 -5.87 -22.38 -18.55
C LYS A 40 -4.63 -21.48 -18.66
N LEU A 41 -4.69 -20.31 -18.02
CA LEU A 41 -3.54 -19.39 -17.99
C LEU A 41 -2.33 -20.01 -17.31
N ARG A 42 -2.50 -20.76 -16.21
CA ARG A 42 -1.39 -21.46 -15.56
C ARG A 42 -0.71 -22.47 -16.48
N GLU A 43 -1.51 -23.18 -17.27
CA GLU A 43 -0.99 -24.15 -18.27
C GLU A 43 -0.21 -23.45 -19.39
N ILE A 44 -0.74 -22.34 -19.92
CA ILE A 44 -0.11 -21.53 -20.99
C ILE A 44 1.20 -20.90 -20.50
N ALA A 45 1.22 -20.41 -19.25
CA ALA A 45 2.37 -19.73 -18.66
C ALA A 45 3.47 -20.69 -18.21
N LYS A 46 3.21 -21.99 -18.18
CA LYS A 46 4.17 -22.99 -17.71
C LYS A 46 5.49 -22.93 -18.49
N GLY A 47 6.59 -22.84 -17.75
CA GLY A 47 7.95 -22.75 -18.33
C GLY A 47 8.42 -21.32 -18.64
N ARG A 48 7.56 -20.31 -18.47
CA ARG A 48 7.98 -18.89 -18.50
C ARG A 48 8.74 -18.53 -17.21
N PRO A 49 9.57 -17.48 -17.22
CA PRO A 49 10.16 -16.93 -15.99
C PRO A 49 9.08 -16.57 -14.99
N LYS A 50 9.27 -16.93 -13.72
CA LYS A 50 8.30 -16.61 -12.68
C LYS A 50 8.39 -15.16 -12.23
N PHE A 51 7.24 -14.59 -11.90
CA PHE A 51 7.11 -13.35 -11.15
C PHE A 51 6.14 -13.58 -9.99
N ILE A 52 6.64 -13.55 -8.77
CA ILE A 52 5.86 -13.86 -7.58
C ILE A 52 5.54 -12.57 -6.82
N LEU A 53 4.27 -12.18 -6.85
CA LEU A 53 3.71 -11.21 -5.94
C LEU A 53 3.01 -11.98 -4.83
N HIS A 54 3.58 -11.94 -3.62
CA HIS A 54 2.97 -12.59 -2.47
C HIS A 54 1.91 -11.68 -1.86
N ASP A 55 0.71 -12.19 -1.69
CA ASP A 55 -0.41 -11.44 -1.11
C ASP A 55 -0.26 -11.29 0.40
N GLY A 56 -0.18 -10.05 0.90
CA GLY A 56 -0.34 -9.77 2.32
C GLY A 56 -1.77 -10.06 2.73
N PRO A 57 -1.97 -10.91 3.75
CA PRO A 57 -3.29 -11.41 4.07
C PRO A 57 -4.15 -10.34 4.74
N PRO A 58 -5.25 -9.89 4.13
CA PRO A 58 -6.22 -9.06 4.82
C PRO A 58 -6.80 -9.81 6.02
N TYR A 59 -7.20 -9.07 7.04
CA TYR A 59 -7.74 -9.65 8.25
C TYR A 59 -9.18 -10.13 8.02
N ALA A 60 -9.48 -11.37 8.45
CA ALA A 60 -10.78 -12.03 8.25
C ALA A 60 -11.85 -11.48 9.23
N ASN A 61 -12.17 -10.21 9.13
CA ASN A 61 -13.15 -9.55 9.99
C ASN A 61 -13.79 -8.34 9.31
N GLY A 62 -15.09 -8.43 9.03
CA GLY A 62 -15.91 -7.35 8.44
C GLY A 62 -15.82 -7.27 6.92
N ASP A 63 -16.51 -6.27 6.37
CA ASP A 63 -16.52 -6.00 4.93
C ASP A 63 -15.21 -5.39 4.47
N ILE A 64 -14.88 -5.58 3.20
CA ILE A 64 -13.78 -4.83 2.59
C ILE A 64 -14.13 -3.34 2.53
N HIS A 65 -13.12 -2.51 2.72
CA HIS A 65 -13.20 -1.05 2.52
C HIS A 65 -12.43 -0.62 1.28
N ILE A 66 -12.52 0.65 0.94
CA ILE A 66 -11.92 1.19 -0.30
C ILE A 66 -10.39 0.99 -0.35
N GLY A 67 -9.71 1.01 0.79
CA GLY A 67 -8.27 0.72 0.87
C GLY A 67 -7.93 -0.72 0.45
N HIS A 68 -8.74 -1.69 0.85
CA HIS A 68 -8.61 -3.08 0.38
C HIS A 68 -8.82 -3.18 -1.13
N ALA A 69 -9.80 -2.43 -1.68
CA ALA A 69 -10.05 -2.41 -3.11
C ALA A 69 -8.85 -1.86 -3.89
N VAL A 70 -8.27 -0.73 -3.47
CA VAL A 70 -7.05 -0.17 -4.08
C VAL A 70 -5.91 -1.18 -4.05
N ASN A 71 -5.66 -1.78 -2.90
CA ASN A 71 -4.60 -2.76 -2.70
C ASN A 71 -4.71 -3.94 -3.68
N LYS A 72 -5.88 -4.58 -3.74
CA LYS A 72 -6.12 -5.73 -4.62
C LYS A 72 -6.14 -5.34 -6.11
N ILE A 73 -6.66 -4.18 -6.46
CA ILE A 73 -6.64 -3.68 -7.84
C ILE A 73 -5.21 -3.45 -8.32
N LEU A 74 -4.37 -2.80 -7.53
CA LEU A 74 -2.96 -2.58 -7.89
C LEU A 74 -2.20 -3.89 -8.06
N LYS A 75 -2.41 -4.85 -7.17
CA LYS A 75 -1.84 -6.21 -7.29
C LYS A 75 -2.28 -6.88 -8.58
N ASP A 76 -3.55 -6.82 -8.91
CA ASP A 76 -4.11 -7.43 -10.11
C ASP A 76 -3.58 -6.80 -11.40
N ILE A 77 -3.44 -5.46 -11.44
CA ILE A 77 -2.83 -4.77 -12.58
C ILE A 77 -1.40 -5.27 -12.80
N ILE A 78 -0.63 -5.45 -11.73
CA ILE A 78 0.75 -5.97 -11.82
C ILE A 78 0.75 -7.41 -12.34
N ILE A 79 -0.05 -8.29 -11.78
CA ILE A 79 -0.14 -9.70 -12.21
C ILE A 79 -0.51 -9.79 -13.68
N ARG A 80 -1.51 -9.03 -14.14
CA ARG A 80 -1.95 -9.02 -15.54
C ARG A 80 -0.86 -8.46 -16.47
N SER A 81 -0.23 -7.34 -16.12
CA SER A 81 0.83 -6.74 -16.94
C SER A 81 2.08 -7.63 -17.02
N LYS A 82 2.46 -8.29 -15.93
CA LYS A 82 3.56 -9.26 -15.92
C LYS A 82 3.23 -10.51 -16.76
N THR A 83 2.00 -10.99 -16.69
CA THR A 83 1.51 -12.10 -17.54
C THR A 83 1.64 -11.74 -19.02
N GLN A 84 1.19 -10.55 -19.42
CA GLN A 84 1.29 -10.06 -20.80
C GLN A 84 2.72 -9.75 -21.22
N ALA A 85 3.61 -9.45 -20.27
CA ALA A 85 5.05 -9.32 -20.52
C ALA A 85 5.77 -10.68 -20.68
N GLY A 86 5.06 -11.80 -20.60
CA GLY A 86 5.62 -13.14 -20.82
C GLY A 86 6.10 -13.85 -19.56
N PHE A 87 5.71 -13.39 -18.36
CA PHE A 87 6.00 -14.09 -17.11
C PHE A 87 4.93 -15.12 -16.76
N ASP A 88 5.32 -16.13 -15.99
CA ASP A 88 4.43 -16.94 -15.18
C ASP A 88 4.23 -16.23 -13.85
N ALA A 89 3.07 -15.58 -13.69
CA ALA A 89 2.72 -14.77 -12.53
C ALA A 89 1.50 -15.34 -11.79
N PRO A 90 1.65 -16.45 -11.05
CA PRO A 90 0.57 -17.01 -10.26
C PRO A 90 0.23 -16.05 -9.10
N TYR A 91 -1.04 -15.97 -8.75
CA TYR A 91 -1.51 -15.19 -7.62
C TYR A 91 -2.35 -16.05 -6.68
N VAL A 92 -1.84 -16.24 -5.47
CA VAL A 92 -2.51 -16.98 -4.40
C VAL A 92 -2.99 -15.98 -3.35
N PRO A 93 -4.29 -15.66 -3.30
CA PRO A 93 -4.84 -14.77 -2.29
C PRO A 93 -4.80 -15.44 -0.91
N GLY A 94 -4.72 -14.62 0.14
CA GLY A 94 -4.67 -15.14 1.50
C GLY A 94 -5.44 -14.31 2.51
N TRP A 95 -5.65 -14.88 3.69
CA TRP A 95 -6.28 -14.21 4.84
C TRP A 95 -5.59 -14.50 6.14
N ASP A 96 -5.55 -13.47 7.01
CA ASP A 96 -5.13 -13.57 8.39
C ASP A 96 -6.34 -13.85 9.28
N CYS A 97 -6.34 -15.00 9.98
CA CYS A 97 -7.53 -15.58 10.58
C CYS A 97 -7.48 -15.73 12.10
N HIS A 98 -6.37 -15.36 12.76
CA HIS A 98 -6.20 -15.48 14.21
C HIS A 98 -6.25 -14.12 14.94
N GLY A 99 -6.32 -14.16 16.24
CA GLY A 99 -6.09 -13.02 17.12
C GLY A 99 -7.33 -12.36 17.70
N LEU A 100 -7.06 -11.30 18.46
CA LEU A 100 -8.02 -10.60 19.30
C LEU A 100 -9.28 -10.05 18.57
N PRO A 101 -9.21 -9.47 17.37
CA PRO A 101 -10.41 -8.92 16.75
C PRO A 101 -11.50 -9.97 16.50
N ILE A 102 -11.10 -11.20 16.20
CA ILE A 102 -12.05 -12.32 16.02
C ILE A 102 -12.58 -12.78 17.37
N GLU A 103 -11.70 -12.95 18.38
CA GLU A 103 -12.13 -13.29 19.76
C GLU A 103 -13.20 -12.33 20.28
N VAL A 104 -12.97 -11.01 20.14
CA VAL A 104 -13.92 -9.97 20.59
C VAL A 104 -15.26 -10.10 19.87
N MET A 105 -15.27 -10.43 18.60
CA MET A 105 -16.53 -10.61 17.86
C MET A 105 -17.27 -11.87 18.31
N VAL A 106 -16.57 -12.96 18.51
CA VAL A 106 -17.14 -14.22 19.01
C VAL A 106 -17.69 -14.04 20.45
N GLU A 107 -16.95 -13.36 21.33
CA GLU A 107 -17.43 -13.03 22.67
C GLU A 107 -18.69 -12.18 22.64
N LYS A 108 -18.77 -11.24 21.70
CA LYS A 108 -19.92 -10.34 21.52
C LYS A 108 -21.16 -11.08 21.02
N LEU A 109 -20.96 -12.09 20.16
CA LEU A 109 -22.05 -12.87 19.57
C LEU A 109 -22.52 -14.02 20.45
N HIS A 110 -21.61 -14.65 21.21
CA HIS A 110 -21.87 -15.90 21.92
C HIS A 110 -21.63 -15.84 23.44
N GLY A 111 -21.09 -14.72 23.95
CA GLY A 111 -20.71 -14.58 25.35
C GLY A 111 -19.32 -15.16 25.67
N LYS A 112 -18.90 -15.02 26.93
CA LYS A 112 -17.57 -15.44 27.43
C LYS A 112 -17.57 -16.80 28.13
N ASP A 113 -18.71 -17.24 28.66
CA ASP A 113 -18.83 -18.42 29.51
C ASP A 113 -19.04 -19.68 28.67
N MET A 114 -17.94 -20.22 28.14
CA MET A 114 -17.96 -21.47 27.40
C MET A 114 -16.61 -22.20 27.51
N PRO A 115 -16.53 -23.53 27.20
CA PRO A 115 -15.27 -24.26 27.10
C PRO A 115 -14.36 -23.62 26.04
N LYS A 116 -13.07 -23.52 26.36
CA LYS A 116 -12.06 -22.88 25.45
C LYS A 116 -11.97 -23.55 24.09
N ALA A 117 -12.14 -24.86 24.01
CA ALA A 117 -12.17 -25.59 22.74
C ALA A 117 -13.34 -25.14 21.86
N ARG A 118 -14.55 -25.00 22.43
CA ARG A 118 -15.72 -24.49 21.69
C ARG A 118 -15.55 -23.05 21.27
N PHE A 119 -14.90 -22.24 22.10
CA PHE A 119 -14.58 -20.85 21.76
C PHE A 119 -13.66 -20.77 20.52
N ARG A 120 -12.59 -21.58 20.47
CA ARG A 120 -11.70 -21.64 19.30
C ARG A 120 -12.40 -22.15 18.05
N GLU A 121 -13.29 -23.13 18.19
CA GLU A 121 -14.11 -23.61 17.08
C GLU A 121 -15.00 -22.50 16.50
N LEU A 122 -15.67 -21.73 17.35
CA LEU A 122 -16.48 -20.57 16.94
C LEU A 122 -15.65 -19.45 16.29
N CYS A 123 -14.42 -19.23 16.76
CA CYS A 123 -13.50 -18.30 16.12
C CYS A 123 -13.13 -18.74 14.69
N ARG A 124 -12.86 -20.02 14.49
CA ARG A 124 -12.57 -20.62 13.18
C ARG A 124 -13.79 -20.53 12.23
N GLU A 125 -14.97 -20.85 12.71
CA GLU A 125 -16.23 -20.71 11.97
C GLU A 125 -16.47 -19.26 11.53
N TYR A 126 -16.33 -18.31 12.47
CA TYR A 126 -16.49 -16.89 12.21
C TYR A 126 -15.48 -16.40 11.16
N ALA A 127 -14.20 -16.73 11.31
CA ALA A 127 -13.18 -16.33 10.35
C ALA A 127 -13.48 -16.89 8.95
N ALA A 128 -13.90 -18.15 8.85
CA ALA A 128 -14.26 -18.76 7.56
C ALA A 128 -15.42 -18.03 6.88
N GLU A 129 -16.44 -17.61 7.63
CA GLU A 129 -17.55 -16.82 7.13
C GLU A 129 -17.08 -15.45 6.59
N GLN A 130 -16.20 -14.77 7.32
CA GLN A 130 -15.66 -13.47 6.88
C GLN A 130 -14.78 -13.61 5.63
N VAL A 131 -13.97 -14.66 5.53
CA VAL A 131 -13.21 -15.00 4.33
C VAL A 131 -14.13 -15.15 3.12
N ALA A 132 -15.18 -15.94 3.23
CA ALA A 132 -16.13 -16.14 2.15
C ALA A 132 -16.80 -14.83 1.70
N ARG A 133 -17.12 -13.95 2.63
CA ARG A 133 -17.72 -12.65 2.40
C ARG A 133 -16.78 -11.71 1.64
N GLN A 134 -15.54 -11.56 2.12
CA GLN A 134 -14.53 -10.70 1.49
C GLN A 134 -14.09 -11.23 0.11
N LYS A 135 -13.94 -12.56 -0.02
CA LYS A 135 -13.61 -13.23 -1.29
C LYS A 135 -14.59 -12.85 -2.40
N LYS A 136 -15.88 -12.84 -2.10
CA LYS A 136 -16.91 -12.45 -3.07
C LYS A 136 -16.69 -11.03 -3.60
N ASP A 137 -16.37 -10.10 -2.73
CA ASP A 137 -16.14 -8.71 -3.13
C ASP A 137 -14.82 -8.53 -3.92
N PHE A 138 -13.75 -9.23 -3.55
CA PHE A 138 -12.50 -9.21 -4.33
C PHE A 138 -12.67 -9.80 -5.74
N ILE A 139 -13.40 -10.90 -5.86
CA ILE A 139 -13.74 -11.47 -7.16
C ILE A 139 -14.55 -10.46 -7.99
N ARG A 140 -15.50 -9.76 -7.36
CA ARG A 140 -16.32 -8.75 -8.05
C ARG A 140 -15.51 -7.59 -8.62
N LEU A 141 -14.36 -7.27 -8.01
CA LEU A 141 -13.41 -6.29 -8.55
C LEU A 141 -12.64 -6.76 -9.79
N GLY A 142 -12.82 -7.99 -10.21
CA GLY A 142 -12.11 -8.58 -11.35
C GLY A 142 -10.70 -9.08 -11.03
N VAL A 143 -10.36 -9.24 -9.76
CA VAL A 143 -9.04 -9.70 -9.33
C VAL A 143 -8.82 -11.15 -9.74
N LEU A 144 -7.75 -11.38 -10.51
CA LEU A 144 -7.35 -12.69 -11.01
C LEU A 144 -6.56 -13.43 -9.95
N GLY A 145 -6.85 -14.71 -9.72
CA GLY A 145 -6.10 -15.51 -8.76
C GLY A 145 -6.67 -16.91 -8.55
N ASP A 146 -5.97 -17.72 -7.77
CA ASP A 146 -6.43 -19.03 -7.32
C ASP A 146 -7.40 -18.89 -6.13
N TRP A 147 -8.61 -18.48 -6.43
CA TRP A 147 -9.67 -18.30 -5.44
C TRP A 147 -10.23 -19.62 -4.89
N ASP A 148 -9.96 -20.73 -5.55
CA ASP A 148 -10.39 -22.05 -5.10
C ASP A 148 -9.45 -22.62 -4.03
N HIS A 149 -8.18 -22.21 -4.07
CA HIS A 149 -7.14 -22.68 -3.14
C HIS A 149 -6.38 -21.51 -2.48
N PRO A 150 -7.08 -20.54 -1.85
CA PRO A 150 -6.42 -19.46 -1.13
C PRO A 150 -5.60 -20.04 0.03
N TYR A 151 -4.71 -19.24 0.61
CA TYR A 151 -4.11 -19.60 1.89
C TYR A 151 -4.84 -18.93 3.05
N LEU A 152 -5.02 -19.65 4.13
CA LEU A 152 -5.56 -19.11 5.38
C LEU A 152 -4.53 -19.37 6.48
N THR A 153 -4.23 -18.39 7.33
CA THR A 153 -3.31 -18.60 8.46
C THR A 153 -3.85 -19.65 9.43
N MET A 154 -5.15 -19.93 9.39
CA MET A 154 -5.81 -20.97 10.18
C MET A 154 -5.92 -22.34 9.47
N ASP A 155 -5.39 -22.52 8.26
CA ASP A 155 -5.26 -23.85 7.66
C ASP A 155 -4.29 -24.68 8.48
N PHE A 156 -4.62 -25.94 8.73
CA PHE A 156 -3.83 -26.81 9.61
C PHE A 156 -2.37 -26.90 9.20
N LYS A 157 -2.11 -27.00 7.89
CA LYS A 157 -0.75 -26.99 7.35
C LYS A 157 -0.03 -25.67 7.64
N THR A 158 -0.74 -24.54 7.48
CA THR A 158 -0.18 -23.21 7.74
C THR A 158 0.09 -22.99 9.22
N GLU A 159 -0.82 -23.43 10.11
CA GLU A 159 -0.61 -23.42 11.56
C GLU A 159 0.63 -24.23 11.94
N ALA A 160 0.79 -25.44 11.38
CA ALA A 160 1.96 -26.29 11.60
C ALA A 160 3.26 -25.63 11.11
N ASP A 161 3.25 -25.03 9.94
CA ASP A 161 4.42 -24.36 9.38
C ASP A 161 4.77 -23.05 10.11
N THR A 162 3.79 -22.37 10.69
CA THR A 162 4.03 -21.24 11.60
C THR A 162 4.77 -21.70 12.86
N VAL A 163 4.38 -22.84 13.42
CA VAL A 163 5.10 -23.47 14.52
C VAL A 163 6.53 -23.85 14.10
N ARG A 164 6.71 -24.42 12.92
CA ARG A 164 8.04 -24.73 12.37
C ARG A 164 8.92 -23.49 12.20
N MET A 165 8.35 -22.37 11.77
CA MET A 165 9.07 -21.09 11.70
C MET A 165 9.56 -20.62 13.07
N LEU A 166 8.75 -20.77 14.11
CA LEU A 166 9.19 -20.50 15.49
C LEU A 166 10.38 -21.41 15.88
N GLY A 167 10.34 -22.67 15.47
CA GLY A 167 11.44 -23.63 15.63
C GLY A 167 12.72 -23.20 14.90
N GLU A 168 12.62 -22.67 13.70
CA GLU A 168 13.76 -22.12 12.95
C GLU A 168 14.41 -20.93 13.68
N ILE A 169 13.61 -20.01 14.20
CA ILE A 169 14.10 -18.86 14.97
C ILE A 169 14.73 -19.29 16.30
N TYR A 170 14.15 -20.30 16.95
CA TYR A 170 14.73 -20.92 18.13
C TYR A 170 16.11 -21.53 17.86
N LYS A 171 16.25 -22.32 16.81
CA LYS A 171 17.53 -22.93 16.39
C LYS A 171 18.58 -21.88 16.04
N SER A 172 18.16 -20.76 15.47
CA SER A 172 19.04 -19.63 15.14
C SER A 172 19.48 -18.83 16.36
N GLY A 173 18.97 -19.11 17.55
CA GLY A 173 19.40 -18.52 18.81
C GLY A 173 18.80 -17.16 19.15
N TYR A 174 17.85 -16.62 18.37
CA TYR A 174 17.25 -15.30 18.62
C TYR A 174 16.11 -15.33 19.64
N LEU A 175 15.46 -16.49 19.84
CA LEU A 175 14.37 -16.62 20.82
C LEU A 175 14.93 -16.70 22.24
N TYR A 176 14.36 -15.92 23.16
CA TYR A 176 14.71 -15.99 24.58
C TYR A 176 13.54 -15.57 25.46
N ARG A 177 13.58 -16.00 26.73
CA ARG A 177 12.63 -15.59 27.77
C ARG A 177 13.22 -14.45 28.59
N GLY A 178 12.41 -13.44 28.91
CA GLY A 178 12.83 -12.31 29.75
C GLY A 178 11.66 -11.67 30.49
N ALA A 179 11.95 -11.04 31.60
CA ALA A 179 11.00 -10.22 32.34
C ALA A 179 11.34 -8.75 32.05
N LYS A 180 10.83 -8.18 30.97
CA LYS A 180 11.03 -6.78 30.57
C LYS A 180 9.69 -6.04 30.58
N PRO A 181 9.69 -4.73 30.78
CA PRO A 181 8.49 -3.90 30.53
C PRO A 181 8.04 -4.03 29.08
N VAL A 182 6.78 -4.39 28.89
CA VAL A 182 6.14 -4.45 27.57
C VAL A 182 4.87 -3.60 27.61
N GLN A 183 4.44 -3.10 26.46
CA GLN A 183 3.12 -2.49 26.33
C GLN A 183 2.07 -3.54 26.69
N PHE A 184 1.20 -3.21 27.64
CA PHE A 184 0.19 -4.13 28.15
C PHE A 184 -1.18 -3.47 28.16
N CYS A 185 -2.16 -4.16 27.59
CA CYS A 185 -3.55 -3.71 27.60
C CYS A 185 -4.31 -4.43 28.71
N LEU A 186 -4.87 -3.64 29.65
CA LEU A 186 -5.62 -4.18 30.78
C LEU A 186 -6.96 -4.81 30.36
N ASP A 187 -7.57 -4.31 29.30
CA ASP A 187 -8.82 -4.85 28.77
C ASP A 187 -8.59 -6.11 27.92
N CYS A 188 -7.45 -6.20 27.24
CA CYS A 188 -7.02 -7.42 26.58
C CYS A 188 -6.55 -8.48 27.56
N GLY A 189 -5.96 -8.08 28.69
CA GLY A 189 -5.22 -8.96 29.59
C GLY A 189 -3.97 -9.56 28.95
N SER A 190 -3.33 -8.85 28.01
CA SER A 190 -2.21 -9.36 27.21
C SER A 190 -1.22 -8.27 26.85
N SER A 191 0.04 -8.70 26.60
CA SER A 191 1.06 -7.88 25.96
C SER A 191 0.68 -7.51 24.53
N LEU A 192 1.21 -6.39 24.05
CA LEU A 192 1.04 -5.88 22.68
C LEU A 192 2.41 -5.64 22.03
N ALA A 193 2.49 -5.87 20.70
CA ALA A 193 3.61 -5.43 19.90
C ALA A 193 3.46 -3.95 19.51
N GLU A 194 4.54 -3.33 19.02
CA GLU A 194 4.54 -1.93 18.61
C GLU A 194 3.48 -1.61 17.53
N ALA A 195 3.26 -2.54 16.60
CA ALA A 195 2.25 -2.39 15.55
C ALA A 195 0.80 -2.37 16.07
N GLU A 196 0.59 -2.78 17.32
CA GLU A 196 -0.72 -2.82 17.99
C GLU A 196 -0.98 -1.59 18.87
N VAL A 197 -0.08 -0.61 18.86
CA VAL A 197 -0.13 0.61 19.66
C VAL A 197 -0.53 1.80 18.79
N GLU A 198 -1.53 2.54 19.22
CA GLU A 198 -1.94 3.82 18.64
C GLU A 198 -1.68 4.95 19.64
N TYR A 199 -1.40 6.15 19.15
CA TYR A 199 -1.22 7.31 20.00
C TYR A 199 -2.43 8.23 19.88
N LYS A 200 -2.94 8.69 21.04
CA LYS A 200 -4.06 9.63 21.15
C LYS A 200 -3.81 10.60 22.28
N ASP A 201 -4.37 11.78 22.17
CA ASP A 201 -4.33 12.77 23.23
C ASP A 201 -5.10 12.28 24.46
N LYS A 202 -4.46 12.43 25.60
CA LYS A 202 -5.00 12.05 26.91
C LYS A 202 -4.67 13.13 27.93
N VAL A 203 -5.65 13.47 28.75
CA VAL A 203 -5.43 14.32 29.91
C VAL A 203 -4.95 13.47 31.07
N SER A 204 -3.76 13.79 31.58
CA SER A 204 -3.11 13.08 32.70
C SER A 204 -2.78 14.06 33.84
N PRO A 205 -2.75 13.58 35.09
CA PRO A 205 -2.19 14.35 36.19
C PRO A 205 -0.69 14.54 35.96
N ALA A 206 -0.17 15.73 36.19
CA ALA A 206 1.26 16.04 36.19
C ALA A 206 1.62 16.53 37.59
N ILE A 207 2.57 15.86 38.24
CA ILE A 207 2.94 16.15 39.62
C ILE A 207 4.47 16.28 39.79
N ASP A 208 4.83 17.16 40.73
CA ASP A 208 6.21 17.31 41.19
C ASP A 208 6.32 16.76 42.62
N VAL A 209 7.24 15.81 42.83
CA VAL A 209 7.36 15.01 44.04
C VAL A 209 8.76 15.13 44.65
N ALA A 210 8.83 15.46 45.96
CA ALA A 210 10.05 15.57 46.71
C ALA A 210 10.49 14.25 47.33
N TYR A 211 11.71 13.81 47.04
CA TYR A 211 12.36 12.65 47.63
C TYR A 211 13.37 13.09 48.67
N PRO A 212 13.16 12.88 50.00
CA PRO A 212 14.04 13.34 51.02
C PRO A 212 15.42 12.65 50.98
N PHE A 213 16.52 13.39 50.92
CA PHE A 213 17.87 12.81 51.06
C PHE A 213 18.06 12.23 52.46
N LYS A 214 18.70 11.10 52.56
CA LYS A 214 19.02 10.41 53.81
C LYS A 214 20.25 11.06 54.48
N ASP A 215 21.26 11.40 53.68
CA ASP A 215 22.56 11.92 54.11
C ASP A 215 22.82 13.29 53.50
N THR A 216 22.52 14.33 54.27
CA THR A 216 22.77 15.70 53.85
C THR A 216 24.25 16.08 53.83
N ALA A 217 25.13 15.32 54.58
CA ALA A 217 26.58 15.53 54.51
C ALA A 217 27.18 15.03 53.20
N ALA A 218 26.73 13.85 52.73
CA ALA A 218 27.10 13.32 51.40
C ALA A 218 26.63 14.27 50.30
N LEU A 219 25.40 14.78 50.40
CA LEU A 219 24.85 15.74 49.45
C LEU A 219 25.69 17.06 49.44
N ALA A 220 26.08 17.59 50.67
CA ALA A 220 26.91 18.75 50.76
C ALA A 220 28.26 18.54 50.05
N ALA A 221 28.89 17.39 50.27
CA ALA A 221 30.14 17.03 49.60
C ALA A 221 30.01 17.01 48.05
N ALA A 222 28.90 16.48 47.52
CA ALA A 222 28.62 16.45 46.08
C ALA A 222 28.51 17.88 45.49
N PHE A 223 28.05 18.84 46.27
CA PHE A 223 27.93 20.23 45.87
C PHE A 223 29.17 21.09 46.29
N GLY A 224 30.21 20.48 46.86
CA GLY A 224 31.40 21.20 47.33
C GLY A 224 31.18 22.12 48.52
N LEU A 225 30.12 21.84 49.34
CA LEU A 225 29.75 22.62 50.53
C LEU A 225 30.29 21.94 51.81
N ALA A 226 30.57 22.76 52.84
CA ALA A 226 30.99 22.24 54.13
C ALA A 226 29.90 21.52 54.92
N GLY A 227 28.61 21.81 54.60
CA GLY A 227 27.45 21.21 55.20
C GLY A 227 26.12 21.80 54.68
N ILE A 228 25.05 21.13 54.95
CA ILE A 228 23.67 21.57 54.62
C ILE A 228 22.86 21.52 55.89
N GLU A 229 22.28 22.65 56.29
CA GLU A 229 21.35 22.69 57.44
C GLU A 229 19.92 22.42 56.97
N GLY A 230 19.17 21.60 57.74
CA GLY A 230 17.79 21.25 57.48
C GLY A 230 17.61 20.13 56.48
N LYS A 231 16.37 19.97 55.99
CA LYS A 231 16.00 18.89 55.02
C LYS A 231 16.38 19.27 53.58
N ALA A 232 16.81 18.29 52.81
CA ALA A 232 17.08 18.43 51.41
C ALA A 232 16.33 17.37 50.59
N PHE A 233 15.91 17.69 49.37
CA PHE A 233 15.07 16.87 48.54
C PHE A 233 15.58 16.87 47.08
N ALA A 234 15.54 15.69 46.45
CA ALA A 234 15.54 15.58 45.00
C ALA A 234 14.09 15.71 44.52
N VAL A 235 13.83 16.53 43.51
CA VAL A 235 12.44 16.70 43.01
C VAL A 235 12.33 16.09 41.64
N ILE A 236 11.34 15.19 41.50
CA ILE A 236 11.00 14.56 40.23
C ILE A 236 9.68 15.11 39.70
N TRP A 237 9.45 14.97 38.41
CA TRP A 237 8.21 15.27 37.75
C TRP A 237 7.68 14.04 37.03
N THR A 238 6.37 13.74 37.15
CA THR A 238 5.75 12.60 36.48
C THR A 238 4.32 12.87 36.07
N THR A 239 3.90 12.26 34.97
CA THR A 239 2.51 12.22 34.49
C THR A 239 1.79 10.91 34.84
N THR A 240 2.50 9.98 35.47
CA THR A 240 1.99 8.66 35.84
C THR A 240 2.15 8.40 37.35
N PRO A 241 1.41 9.08 38.23
CA PRO A 241 1.55 8.90 39.68
C PRO A 241 1.43 7.46 40.14
N TRP A 242 0.63 6.67 39.43
CA TRP A 242 0.43 5.24 39.70
C TRP A 242 1.72 4.40 39.63
N THR A 243 2.82 4.90 39.02
CA THR A 243 4.08 4.18 38.98
C THR A 243 4.95 4.42 40.23
N LEU A 244 4.63 5.42 41.06
CA LEU A 244 5.41 5.75 42.25
C LEU A 244 5.53 4.59 43.27
N PRO A 245 4.52 3.77 43.54
CA PRO A 245 4.70 2.59 44.41
C PRO A 245 5.75 1.58 43.92
N ALA A 246 6.04 1.60 42.60
CA ALA A 246 7.09 0.76 41.98
C ALA A 246 8.46 1.47 41.88
N SER A 247 8.59 2.73 42.33
CA SER A 247 9.83 3.50 42.27
C SER A 247 10.95 2.81 43.05
N GLN A 248 12.10 2.58 42.41
CA GLN A 248 13.27 1.92 43.00
C GLN A 248 14.55 2.77 42.93
N ALA A 249 14.52 3.82 42.15
CA ALA A 249 15.62 4.79 42.03
C ALA A 249 15.14 6.16 41.56
N VAL A 250 16.04 7.13 41.54
CA VAL A 250 15.89 8.40 40.79
C VAL A 250 17.07 8.51 39.84
N SER A 251 16.85 8.88 38.60
CA SER A 251 17.86 9.03 37.58
C SER A 251 18.21 10.53 37.37
N ALA A 252 19.50 10.84 37.31
CA ALA A 252 20.06 12.14 36.92
C ALA A 252 20.84 12.00 35.59
N GLY A 253 20.94 13.07 34.82
CA GLY A 253 21.82 13.12 33.65
C GLY A 253 23.24 13.43 34.08
N ALA A 254 24.23 12.61 33.75
CA ALA A 254 25.61 12.76 34.22
C ALA A 254 26.21 14.15 33.92
N ASP A 255 25.96 14.66 32.71
CA ASP A 255 26.48 15.96 32.24
C ASP A 255 25.52 17.13 32.51
N VAL A 256 24.34 16.88 33.08
CA VAL A 256 23.35 17.93 33.41
C VAL A 256 23.83 18.69 34.67
N VAL A 257 23.72 20.00 34.61
CA VAL A 257 24.04 20.87 35.78
C VAL A 257 22.82 20.96 36.68
N TYR A 258 23.02 20.64 37.97
CA TYR A 258 21.99 20.72 39.02
C TYR A 258 22.31 21.82 40.00
N GLN A 259 21.28 22.49 40.47
CA GLN A 259 21.34 23.52 41.51
C GLN A 259 20.78 22.98 42.82
N LEU A 260 21.46 23.28 43.92
CA LEU A 260 20.94 23.17 45.27
C LEU A 260 20.35 24.52 45.66
N ILE A 261 19.05 24.57 45.87
CA ILE A 261 18.30 25.80 46.04
C ILE A 261 17.60 25.79 47.41
N ASP A 262 17.93 26.82 48.23
CA ASP A 262 17.22 27.03 49.49
C ASP A 262 15.84 27.63 49.26
N THR A 263 14.80 27.01 49.83
CA THR A 263 13.41 27.37 49.60
C THR A 263 12.62 27.24 50.91
N PRO A 264 11.40 27.79 51.03
CA PRO A 264 10.55 27.63 52.22
C PRO A 264 10.24 26.15 52.56
N LYS A 265 10.32 25.23 51.59
CA LYS A 265 10.14 23.78 51.77
C LYS A 265 11.40 23.10 52.36
N GLY A 266 12.55 23.66 52.17
CA GLY A 266 13.87 23.10 52.40
C GLY A 266 14.77 23.24 51.16
N LYS A 267 15.88 22.52 51.14
CA LYS A 267 16.83 22.59 50.00
C LYS A 267 16.32 21.64 48.88
N LEU A 268 16.12 22.18 47.69
CA LEU A 268 15.69 21.42 46.51
C LEU A 268 16.87 21.24 45.55
N VAL A 269 16.99 20.02 45.00
CA VAL A 269 17.90 19.71 43.86
C VAL A 269 17.06 19.70 42.59
N LEU A 270 17.38 20.60 41.66
CA LEU A 270 16.70 20.76 40.35
C LEU A 270 17.76 20.96 39.26
N ALA A 271 17.46 20.55 38.03
CA ALA A 271 18.31 20.93 36.90
C ALA A 271 18.30 22.45 36.70
N LYS A 272 19.47 23.06 36.50
CA LYS A 272 19.65 24.50 36.33
C LYS A 272 18.69 25.11 35.29
N ASP A 273 18.57 24.45 34.12
CA ASP A 273 17.77 24.95 33.01
C ASP A 273 16.25 24.89 33.27
N LEU A 274 15.81 24.10 34.25
CA LEU A 274 14.39 23.88 34.60
C LEU A 274 14.01 24.47 35.96
N ALA A 275 14.97 24.92 36.74
CA ALA A 275 14.77 25.35 38.13
C ALA A 275 13.80 26.56 38.25
N GLU A 276 13.90 27.54 37.37
CA GLU A 276 13.06 28.75 37.43
C GLU A 276 11.58 28.40 37.21
N ASP A 277 11.29 27.58 36.20
CA ASP A 277 9.93 27.17 35.88
C ASP A 277 9.33 26.23 36.95
N ALA A 278 10.18 25.36 37.52
CA ALA A 278 9.76 24.49 38.62
C ALA A 278 9.39 25.29 39.86
N LEU A 279 10.25 26.26 40.25
CA LEU A 279 9.99 27.13 41.42
C LEU A 279 8.71 27.97 41.24
N LYS A 280 8.45 28.47 40.03
CA LYS A 280 7.20 29.18 39.73
C LYS A 280 6.00 28.27 39.95
N ARG A 281 6.09 26.99 39.50
CA ARG A 281 5.01 26.01 39.73
C ARG A 281 4.75 25.73 41.20
N TYR A 282 5.81 25.82 42.04
CA TYR A 282 5.67 25.62 43.52
C TYR A 282 5.16 26.85 44.25
N GLY A 283 5.05 27.97 43.55
CA GLY A 283 4.68 29.25 44.16
C GLY A 283 5.80 29.90 45.01
N PHE A 284 7.05 29.53 44.76
CA PHE A 284 8.22 30.07 45.46
C PHE A 284 8.79 31.25 44.63
N SER A 285 8.37 32.47 45.03
CA SER A 285 8.91 33.73 44.46
C SER A 285 9.89 34.46 45.36
N ASP A 286 9.73 34.28 46.69
CA ASP A 286 10.53 34.93 47.71
C ASP A 286 11.25 33.89 48.59
N GLY A 287 12.37 34.34 49.22
CA GLY A 287 13.14 33.50 50.14
C GLY A 287 13.90 32.35 49.45
N ILE A 288 14.27 32.52 48.19
CA ILE A 288 15.01 31.57 47.38
C ILE A 288 16.48 31.97 47.29
N ALA A 289 17.39 31.02 47.52
CA ALA A 289 18.81 31.22 47.31
C ALA A 289 19.44 30.01 46.64
N ILE A 290 20.17 30.19 45.54
CA ILE A 290 20.99 29.13 44.93
C ILE A 290 22.25 29.00 45.79
N LEU A 291 22.42 27.86 46.45
CA LEU A 291 23.51 27.60 47.36
C LEU A 291 24.77 27.10 46.63
N ALA A 292 24.63 26.25 45.66
CA ALA A 292 25.69 25.66 44.87
C ALA A 292 25.18 24.99 43.58
N GLU A 293 26.11 24.71 42.66
CA GLU A 293 25.84 23.93 41.44
C GLU A 293 26.78 22.73 41.37
N THR A 294 26.33 21.65 40.78
CA THR A 294 27.13 20.46 40.50
C THR A 294 26.63 19.74 39.25
N THR A 295 27.39 18.80 38.73
CA THR A 295 26.97 17.91 37.61
C THR A 295 26.37 16.61 38.15
N GLY A 296 25.51 15.98 37.35
CA GLY A 296 24.78 14.79 37.76
C GLY A 296 25.67 13.58 38.09
N ASP A 297 26.86 13.50 37.50
CA ASP A 297 27.86 12.48 37.85
C ASP A 297 28.27 12.55 39.32
N LYS A 298 28.23 13.70 39.95
CA LYS A 298 28.54 13.90 41.37
C LYS A 298 27.41 13.49 42.31
N LEU A 299 26.19 13.37 41.77
CA LEU A 299 25.01 12.96 42.52
C LEU A 299 24.84 11.45 42.55
N GLU A 300 25.63 10.70 41.76
CA GLU A 300 25.57 9.24 41.68
C GLU A 300 25.76 8.58 43.05
N ASN A 301 24.92 7.55 43.30
CA ASN A 301 24.93 6.80 44.57
C ASN A 301 24.57 7.60 45.84
N LEU A 302 24.01 8.81 45.72
CA LEU A 302 23.35 9.44 46.86
C LEU A 302 22.00 8.72 47.13
N HIS A 303 21.65 8.59 48.38
CA HIS A 303 20.47 7.86 48.82
C HIS A 303 19.36 8.77 49.36
N MET A 304 18.14 8.45 48.99
CA MET A 304 16.94 9.15 49.43
C MET A 304 15.94 8.18 50.06
N ASN A 305 15.00 8.70 50.81
CA ASN A 305 13.82 7.94 51.21
C ASN A 305 12.75 8.02 50.12
N HIS A 306 12.05 6.92 49.89
CA HIS A 306 10.83 6.95 49.09
C HIS A 306 9.81 7.93 49.69
N PRO A 307 9.04 8.72 48.88
CA PRO A 307 8.23 9.83 49.42
C PRO A 307 7.10 9.38 50.35
N PHE A 308 6.67 8.08 50.33
CA PHE A 308 5.62 7.56 51.19
C PHE A 308 5.76 6.05 51.57
N LEU A 309 6.77 5.34 51.09
CA LEU A 309 7.07 3.96 51.46
C LEU A 309 8.38 3.87 52.25
N GLU A 310 8.53 2.85 53.06
CA GLU A 310 9.79 2.53 53.70
C GLU A 310 10.71 1.81 52.69
N ARG A 311 11.34 2.60 51.81
CA ARG A 311 12.22 2.08 50.77
C ARG A 311 13.40 3.05 50.55
N ASP A 312 14.58 2.47 50.46
CA ASP A 312 15.77 3.17 50.05
C ASP A 312 15.82 3.44 48.55
N ILE A 313 16.08 4.64 48.12
CA ILE A 313 16.09 5.08 46.73
C ILE A 313 17.45 5.66 46.37
N PRO A 314 18.31 4.93 45.61
CA PRO A 314 19.59 5.45 45.12
C PRO A 314 19.41 6.42 43.95
N MET A 315 20.32 7.36 43.81
CA MET A 315 20.47 8.19 42.62
C MET A 315 21.35 7.47 41.60
N LEU A 316 20.87 7.37 40.36
CA LEU A 316 21.57 6.71 39.25
C LEU A 316 21.90 7.74 38.16
N ASN A 317 22.88 7.46 37.31
CA ASN A 317 23.10 8.22 36.08
C ASN A 317 22.44 7.49 34.88
N GLY A 318 21.50 8.20 34.23
CA GLY A 318 20.78 7.68 33.10
C GLY A 318 20.84 8.60 31.87
N ASP A 319 21.24 8.06 30.72
CA ASP A 319 21.37 8.78 29.45
C ASP A 319 20.03 9.31 28.88
N HIS A 320 18.90 8.80 29.40
CA HIS A 320 17.55 9.19 29.01
C HIS A 320 17.05 10.46 29.70
N VAL A 321 17.80 10.98 30.67
CA VAL A 321 17.42 12.22 31.40
C VAL A 321 17.68 13.43 30.53
N THR A 322 16.63 14.20 30.25
CA THR A 322 16.68 15.43 29.46
C THR A 322 16.26 16.65 30.28
N THR A 323 16.53 17.84 29.77
CA THR A 323 16.11 19.11 30.33
C THR A 323 15.02 19.80 29.52
N ASP A 324 14.24 19.06 28.73
CA ASP A 324 13.16 19.60 27.90
C ASP A 324 11.90 19.93 28.71
N ALA A 325 11.66 19.20 29.81
CA ALA A 325 10.51 19.40 30.69
C ALA A 325 10.78 18.84 32.09
N GLY A 326 9.93 19.22 33.03
CA GLY A 326 9.93 18.65 34.38
C GLY A 326 10.92 19.32 35.33
N THR A 327 11.84 18.54 35.88
CA THR A 327 12.83 18.97 36.93
C THR A 327 14.26 18.55 36.60
N GLY A 328 14.48 17.75 35.55
CA GLY A 328 15.77 17.17 35.20
C GLY A 328 16.19 15.98 36.08
N LEU A 329 15.28 15.52 36.94
CA LEU A 329 15.41 14.27 37.71
C LEU A 329 14.19 13.40 37.40
N VAL A 330 14.41 12.11 37.17
CA VAL A 330 13.36 11.16 36.78
C VAL A 330 13.25 10.05 37.82
N HIS A 331 12.03 9.85 38.40
CA HIS A 331 11.84 8.70 39.22
C HIS A 331 11.89 7.43 38.33
N THR A 332 12.45 6.37 38.84
CA THR A 332 12.83 5.23 38.04
C THR A 332 12.15 3.97 38.57
N ALA A 333 11.21 3.45 37.78
CA ALA A 333 10.42 2.25 38.08
C ALA A 333 10.66 1.19 36.98
N PRO A 334 11.60 0.26 37.15
CA PRO A 334 12.03 -0.66 36.12
C PRO A 334 10.92 -1.61 35.60
N ALA A 335 9.82 -1.77 36.34
CA ALA A 335 8.68 -2.55 35.89
C ALA A 335 7.76 -1.79 34.91
N HIS A 336 7.89 -0.47 34.81
CA HIS A 336 6.96 0.41 34.10
C HIS A 336 7.61 1.37 33.10
N GLY A 337 8.90 1.20 32.76
CA GLY A 337 9.60 2.00 31.76
C GLY A 337 10.78 1.21 31.16
N LEU A 338 11.00 1.34 29.85
CA LEU A 338 12.11 0.67 29.13
C LEU A 338 13.46 1.26 29.51
N GLU A 339 13.57 2.59 29.55
CA GLU A 339 14.76 3.29 29.97
C GLU A 339 15.05 3.03 31.46
N ASP A 340 14.01 3.04 32.29
CA ASP A 340 14.10 2.72 33.73
C ASP A 340 14.64 1.29 33.94
N TYR A 341 14.13 0.33 33.16
CA TYR A 341 14.62 -1.03 33.19
C TYR A 341 16.09 -1.13 32.77
N ALA A 342 16.46 -0.43 31.69
CA ALA A 342 17.84 -0.45 31.19
C ALA A 342 18.83 0.11 32.21
N VAL A 343 18.53 1.25 32.82
CA VAL A 343 19.41 1.87 33.82
C VAL A 343 19.46 1.04 35.11
N CYS A 344 18.33 0.54 35.61
CA CYS A 344 18.31 -0.33 36.78
C CYS A 344 19.11 -1.62 36.58
N ASN A 345 19.02 -2.23 35.40
CA ASN A 345 19.78 -3.42 35.04
C ASN A 345 21.30 -3.14 35.01
N LYS A 346 21.72 -1.97 34.51
CA LYS A 346 23.13 -1.52 34.53
C LYS A 346 23.70 -1.42 35.95
N TYR A 347 22.85 -1.03 36.90
CA TYR A 347 23.25 -0.91 38.33
C TYR A 347 22.90 -2.17 39.18
N GLY A 348 22.43 -3.25 38.55
CA GLY A 348 22.11 -4.49 39.26
C GLY A 348 20.91 -4.38 40.20
N ILE A 349 19.98 -3.46 39.96
CA ILE A 349 18.76 -3.30 40.75
C ILE A 349 17.73 -4.34 40.27
N GLU A 350 17.32 -5.21 41.20
CA GLU A 350 16.34 -6.25 40.92
C GLU A 350 14.96 -5.68 40.66
N LEU A 351 14.28 -6.20 39.65
CA LEU A 351 13.00 -5.70 39.19
C LEU A 351 11.87 -5.99 40.20
N TYR A 352 11.22 -4.96 40.68
CA TYR A 352 10.00 -5.07 41.51
C TYR A 352 8.76 -4.60 40.73
N ASN A 353 7.79 -5.49 40.54
CA ASN A 353 6.54 -5.20 39.89
C ASN A 353 5.35 -5.38 40.82
N PRO A 354 4.77 -4.29 41.36
CA PRO A 354 3.60 -4.34 42.25
C PRO A 354 2.26 -4.45 41.53
N VAL A 355 2.21 -4.53 40.18
CA VAL A 355 0.98 -4.54 39.40
C VAL A 355 0.77 -5.89 38.72
N ASN A 356 -0.35 -6.53 38.98
CA ASN A 356 -0.71 -7.83 38.41
C ASN A 356 -1.25 -7.73 36.96
N ALA A 357 -1.64 -8.86 36.38
CA ALA A 357 -2.14 -8.92 34.99
C ALA A 357 -3.48 -8.20 34.77
N GLU A 358 -4.29 -8.03 35.83
CA GLU A 358 -5.54 -7.28 35.78
C GLU A 358 -5.35 -5.77 35.98
N GLY A 359 -4.08 -5.32 36.09
CA GLY A 359 -3.73 -3.93 36.34
C GLY A 359 -4.03 -3.46 37.76
N LYS A 360 -4.07 -4.40 38.70
CA LYS A 360 -4.31 -4.13 40.11
C LYS A 360 -3.04 -4.28 40.91
N TYR A 361 -2.89 -3.44 41.94
CA TYR A 361 -1.80 -3.61 42.89
C TYR A 361 -1.93 -4.89 43.69
N ILE A 362 -0.80 -5.53 43.94
CA ILE A 362 -0.70 -6.74 44.79
C ILE A 362 -1.03 -6.40 46.25
N SER A 363 -1.35 -7.44 47.05
CA SER A 363 -1.78 -7.29 48.44
C SER A 363 -0.76 -6.59 49.34
N GLU A 364 0.51 -6.67 48.99
CA GLU A 364 1.64 -6.13 49.75
C GLU A 364 1.83 -4.61 49.54
N THR A 365 1.07 -3.98 48.62
CA THR A 365 1.19 -2.54 48.34
C THR A 365 0.27 -1.75 49.24
N PRO A 366 0.78 -1.03 50.27
CA PRO A 366 -0.07 -0.32 51.23
C PRO A 366 -1.01 0.68 50.53
N ARG A 367 -2.18 0.87 51.14
CA ARG A 367 -3.26 1.82 50.77
C ARG A 367 -3.89 1.60 49.38
N VAL A 368 -3.16 1.02 48.42
CA VAL A 368 -3.67 0.82 47.04
C VAL A 368 -3.86 -0.66 46.66
N ALA A 369 -3.59 -1.61 47.57
CA ALA A 369 -3.78 -3.03 47.36
C ALA A 369 -5.16 -3.35 46.75
N GLY A 370 -5.19 -4.09 45.64
CA GLY A 370 -6.38 -4.50 44.92
C GLY A 370 -7.03 -3.41 44.05
N MET A 371 -6.56 -2.15 44.11
CA MET A 371 -7.03 -1.08 43.23
C MET A 371 -6.44 -1.19 41.84
N ARG A 372 -7.18 -0.78 40.83
CA ARG A 372 -6.63 -0.58 39.47
C ARG A 372 -5.73 0.64 39.46
N VAL A 373 -4.70 0.60 38.60
CA VAL A 373 -3.68 1.67 38.52
C VAL A 373 -4.27 3.08 38.30
N TRP A 374 -5.31 3.21 37.49
CA TRP A 374 -5.97 4.50 37.26
C TRP A 374 -6.77 5.00 38.46
N GLU A 375 -7.37 4.11 39.23
CA GLU A 375 -8.13 4.37 40.43
C GLU A 375 -7.24 4.77 41.60
N ALA A 376 -6.00 4.36 41.58
CA ALA A 376 -5.00 4.65 42.61
C ALA A 376 -4.43 6.07 42.55
N ASN A 377 -4.48 6.73 41.40
CA ASN A 377 -3.92 8.09 41.26
C ASN A 377 -4.37 9.08 42.34
N PRO A 378 -5.68 9.26 42.59
CA PRO A 378 -6.14 10.17 43.65
C PRO A 378 -5.65 9.79 45.06
N VAL A 379 -5.58 8.49 45.36
CA VAL A 379 -5.10 7.97 46.65
C VAL A 379 -3.61 8.27 46.82
N ILE A 380 -2.81 8.11 45.78
CA ILE A 380 -1.37 8.39 45.78
C ILE A 380 -1.14 9.91 45.94
N LEU A 381 -1.88 10.76 45.26
CA LEU A 381 -1.78 12.21 45.42
C LEU A 381 -2.08 12.63 46.87
N GLN A 382 -3.18 12.09 47.44
CA GLN A 382 -3.52 12.35 48.83
C GLN A 382 -2.41 11.87 49.78
N TRP A 383 -1.83 10.72 49.55
CA TRP A 383 -0.72 10.19 50.35
C TRP A 383 0.52 11.09 50.31
N LEU A 384 0.84 11.62 49.13
CA LEU A 384 1.93 12.59 48.95
C LEU A 384 1.64 13.92 49.66
N GLU A 385 0.38 14.38 49.68
CA GLU A 385 -0.02 15.58 50.43
C GLU A 385 0.13 15.35 51.94
N GLU A 386 -0.33 14.23 52.47
CA GLU A 386 -0.22 13.85 53.89
C GLU A 386 1.23 13.74 54.35
N THR A 387 2.15 13.24 53.49
CA THR A 387 3.58 13.20 53.82
C THR A 387 4.29 14.52 53.57
N GLY A 388 3.58 15.48 52.97
CA GLY A 388 4.14 16.80 52.62
C GLY A 388 5.17 16.75 51.48
N ASN A 389 5.19 15.71 50.66
CA ASN A 389 6.09 15.50 49.56
C ASN A 389 5.53 15.85 48.19
N LEU A 390 4.27 16.29 48.08
CA LEU A 390 3.71 16.86 46.88
C LEU A 390 4.00 18.34 46.80
N LEU A 391 4.78 18.78 45.78
CA LEU A 391 5.14 20.21 45.60
C LEU A 391 4.19 20.95 44.68
N ALA A 392 3.75 20.29 43.58
CA ALA A 392 2.80 20.82 42.63
C ALA A 392 1.97 19.70 42.01
N SER A 393 0.72 20.05 41.63
CA SER A 393 -0.16 19.17 40.85
C SER A 393 -0.93 19.96 39.81
N SER A 394 -0.97 19.49 38.61
CA SER A 394 -1.69 20.07 37.48
C SER A 394 -2.24 18.97 36.57
N LYS A 395 -2.92 19.34 35.49
CA LYS A 395 -3.33 18.41 34.44
C LYS A 395 -2.71 18.86 33.12
N ILE A 396 -2.18 17.91 32.37
CA ILE A 396 -1.65 18.14 31.03
C ILE A 396 -2.33 17.26 30.01
N GLU A 397 -2.47 17.78 28.81
CA GLU A 397 -2.89 16.99 27.65
C GLU A 397 -1.64 16.63 26.84
N HIS A 398 -1.49 15.35 26.58
CA HIS A 398 -0.34 14.84 25.86
C HIS A 398 -0.65 13.58 25.07
N SER A 399 0.13 13.28 24.06
CA SER A 399 0.04 12.05 23.30
C SER A 399 0.35 10.84 24.18
N TYR A 400 -0.53 9.85 24.21
CA TYR A 400 -0.43 8.67 25.07
C TYR A 400 -0.72 7.38 24.29
N ALA A 401 -0.01 6.31 24.62
CA ALA A 401 -0.19 5.01 24.00
C ALA A 401 -1.55 4.39 24.35
N HIS A 402 -2.27 3.94 23.34
CA HIS A 402 -3.58 3.28 23.44
C HIS A 402 -3.57 1.95 22.70
N CYS A 403 -4.37 1.02 23.19
CA CYS A 403 -4.62 -0.24 22.49
C CYS A 403 -5.31 0.03 21.15
N TRP A 404 -4.75 -0.48 20.06
CA TRP A 404 -5.31 -0.33 18.72
C TRP A 404 -6.75 -0.84 18.61
N ARG A 405 -7.13 -1.80 19.43
CA ARG A 405 -8.45 -2.45 19.40
C ARG A 405 -9.45 -1.85 20.38
N HIS A 406 -9.09 -1.81 21.67
CA HIS A 406 -10.00 -1.29 22.70
C HIS A 406 -10.03 0.23 22.79
N LYS A 407 -9.03 0.89 22.19
CA LYS A 407 -8.85 2.35 22.22
C LYS A 407 -8.68 2.90 23.64
N THR A 408 -8.28 2.06 24.57
CA THR A 408 -8.01 2.39 25.99
C THR A 408 -6.52 2.57 26.23
N PRO A 409 -6.14 3.38 27.23
CA PRO A 409 -4.75 3.63 27.56
C PRO A 409 -3.99 2.37 27.95
N LEU A 410 -2.75 2.24 27.47
CA LEU A 410 -1.84 1.17 27.80
C LEU A 410 -1.01 1.50 29.04
N ILE A 411 -0.42 0.47 29.63
CA ILE A 411 0.65 0.61 30.62
C ILE A 411 1.89 -0.15 30.14
N TYR A 412 3.08 0.28 30.55
CA TYR A 412 4.23 -0.62 30.57
C TYR A 412 4.13 -1.51 31.79
N ARG A 413 4.29 -2.81 31.58
CA ARG A 413 4.27 -3.80 32.64
C ARG A 413 5.33 -4.87 32.40
N ALA A 414 6.22 -5.04 33.35
CA ALA A 414 7.18 -6.15 33.31
C ALA A 414 6.46 -7.47 33.60
N THR A 415 6.65 -8.42 32.73
CA THR A 415 6.09 -9.78 32.84
C THR A 415 7.01 -10.75 32.11
N GLY A 416 7.00 -12.02 32.54
CA GLY A 416 7.76 -13.06 31.84
C GLY A 416 7.15 -13.30 30.46
N GLN A 417 7.87 -12.93 29.41
CA GLN A 417 7.46 -13.02 28.02
C GLN A 417 8.55 -13.68 27.17
N TRP A 418 8.18 -14.09 25.96
CA TRP A 418 9.11 -14.62 24.97
C TRP A 418 9.38 -13.55 23.93
N PHE A 419 10.66 -13.37 23.62
CA PHE A 419 11.15 -12.32 22.72
C PHE A 419 11.99 -12.91 21.59
N VAL A 420 11.87 -12.32 20.42
CA VAL A 420 12.87 -12.41 19.36
C VAL A 420 13.80 -11.20 19.53
N GLY A 421 15.06 -11.48 19.87
CA GLY A 421 16.05 -10.45 20.21
C GLY A 421 16.59 -9.76 18.97
N MET A 422 16.54 -8.43 18.97
CA MET A 422 17.10 -7.61 17.88
C MET A 422 18.62 -7.52 17.96
N ASP A 423 19.16 -7.33 19.14
CA ASP A 423 20.60 -7.11 19.40
C ASP A 423 21.30 -8.34 20.00
N LYS A 424 20.57 -9.42 20.20
CA LYS A 424 21.14 -10.69 20.61
C LYS A 424 21.85 -11.34 19.42
N ALA A 425 23.11 -11.78 19.63
CA ALA A 425 23.83 -12.53 18.64
C ALA A 425 23.17 -13.91 18.42
N GLY A 426 22.90 -14.25 17.17
CA GLY A 426 22.44 -15.56 16.76
C GLY A 426 23.54 -16.62 16.77
N SER A 427 23.20 -17.84 16.35
CA SER A 427 24.14 -18.95 16.23
C SER A 427 25.29 -18.69 15.23
N ASP A 428 25.11 -17.75 14.30
CA ASP A 428 26.09 -17.30 13.32
C ASP A 428 26.92 -16.08 13.80
N GLY A 429 26.72 -15.64 15.04
CA GLY A 429 27.40 -14.49 15.64
C GLY A 429 26.89 -13.11 15.20
N LYS A 430 25.86 -13.04 14.34
CA LYS A 430 25.25 -11.79 13.86
C LYS A 430 23.99 -11.43 14.64
N THR A 431 23.75 -10.13 14.79
CA THR A 431 22.47 -9.67 15.37
C THR A 431 21.36 -9.69 14.32
N LEU A 432 20.11 -9.82 14.76
CA LEU A 432 18.96 -9.73 13.85
C LEU A 432 18.85 -8.32 13.26
N ARG A 433 19.18 -7.28 14.02
CA ARG A 433 19.18 -5.89 13.56
C ARG A 433 20.13 -5.70 12.39
N ASP A 434 21.37 -6.19 12.49
CA ASP A 434 22.35 -6.09 11.39
C ASP A 434 21.87 -6.81 10.12
N LYS A 435 21.28 -8.00 10.28
CA LYS A 435 20.70 -8.73 9.15
C LYS A 435 19.53 -8.00 8.52
N ALA A 436 18.65 -7.39 9.32
CA ALA A 436 17.49 -6.65 8.83
C ALA A 436 17.91 -5.36 8.11
N ILE A 437 18.90 -4.62 8.63
CA ILE A 437 19.45 -3.43 7.95
C ILE A 437 20.06 -3.83 6.61
N LYS A 438 20.85 -4.92 6.57
CA LYS A 438 21.37 -5.44 5.29
C LYS A 438 20.25 -5.83 4.34
N ALA A 439 19.16 -6.43 4.84
CA ALA A 439 18.02 -6.80 4.02
C ALA A 439 17.31 -5.58 3.43
N VAL A 440 17.29 -4.44 4.14
CA VAL A 440 16.82 -3.15 3.58
C VAL A 440 17.70 -2.70 2.42
N ASP A 441 19.05 -2.84 2.56
CA ASP A 441 20.00 -2.50 1.49
C ASP A 441 19.79 -3.35 0.22
N ASP A 442 19.46 -4.62 0.40
CA ASP A 442 19.25 -5.58 -0.68
C ASP A 442 17.84 -5.48 -1.31
N THR A 443 16.96 -4.61 -0.84
CA THR A 443 15.57 -4.44 -1.28
C THR A 443 15.40 -3.20 -2.15
N GLU A 444 14.67 -3.33 -3.25
CA GLU A 444 14.26 -2.21 -4.11
C GLU A 444 12.91 -1.64 -3.64
N PHE A 445 12.81 -0.31 -3.53
CA PHE A 445 11.63 0.37 -2.99
C PHE A 445 10.89 1.22 -4.03
N PHE A 446 9.58 1.07 -4.06
CA PHE A 446 8.63 1.88 -4.84
C PHE A 446 7.55 2.47 -3.92
N PRO A 447 7.49 3.79 -3.69
CA PRO A 447 8.50 4.80 -4.03
C PRO A 447 9.77 4.67 -3.17
N SER A 448 10.85 5.31 -3.61
CA SER A 448 12.17 5.21 -2.98
C SER A 448 12.22 5.68 -1.52
N TRP A 449 11.34 6.60 -1.11
CA TRP A 449 11.25 7.08 0.28
C TRP A 449 10.90 5.97 1.29
N GLY A 450 10.27 4.89 0.83
CA GLY A 450 9.93 3.73 1.68
C GLY A 450 11.16 3.11 2.36
N ARG A 451 12.33 3.17 1.70
CA ARG A 451 13.60 2.69 2.26
C ARG A 451 13.95 3.39 3.59
N ALA A 452 14.07 4.71 3.56
CA ALA A 452 14.47 5.49 4.74
C ALA A 452 13.50 5.28 5.91
N ARG A 453 12.21 5.15 5.61
CA ARG A 453 11.18 4.91 6.61
C ARG A 453 11.32 3.52 7.26
N LEU A 454 11.51 2.47 6.46
CA LEU A 454 11.68 1.12 6.99
C LEU A 454 13.00 0.99 7.77
N GLU A 455 14.08 1.57 7.27
CA GLU A 455 15.40 1.59 7.92
C GLU A 455 15.33 2.22 9.32
N ALA A 456 14.75 3.43 9.42
CA ALA A 456 14.59 4.11 10.72
C ALA A 456 13.73 3.30 11.71
N MET A 457 12.69 2.61 11.23
CA MET A 457 11.86 1.75 12.06
C MET A 457 12.62 0.50 12.54
N ILE A 458 13.49 -0.07 11.73
CA ILE A 458 14.33 -1.22 12.11
C ILE A 458 15.41 -0.79 13.10
N GLU A 459 16.08 0.36 12.88
CA GLU A 459 17.09 0.90 13.78
C GLU A 459 16.55 1.15 15.19
N GLY A 460 15.38 1.73 15.31
CA GLY A 460 14.73 2.04 16.58
C GLY A 460 13.88 0.89 17.18
N ARG A 461 13.80 -0.26 16.52
CA ARG A 461 12.92 -1.34 16.95
C ARG A 461 13.41 -2.02 18.24
N PRO A 462 12.57 -2.13 19.30
CA PRO A 462 12.88 -2.98 20.47
C PRO A 462 12.76 -4.47 20.10
N ASP A 463 13.22 -5.33 21.03
CA ASP A 463 13.00 -6.77 20.90
C ASP A 463 11.50 -7.08 20.68
N TRP A 464 11.23 -8.01 19.78
CA TRP A 464 9.87 -8.36 19.42
C TRP A 464 9.27 -9.33 20.45
N VAL A 465 8.32 -8.86 21.25
CA VAL A 465 7.53 -9.71 22.13
C VAL A 465 6.57 -10.57 21.31
N VAL A 466 6.84 -11.89 21.24
CA VAL A 466 6.06 -12.81 20.39
C VAL A 466 5.00 -13.59 21.15
N SER A 467 5.08 -13.67 22.48
CA SER A 467 4.09 -14.36 23.31
C SER A 467 2.86 -13.50 23.58
N ARG A 468 1.68 -14.13 23.53
CA ARG A 468 0.38 -13.52 23.84
C ARG A 468 -0.42 -14.41 24.78
N GLN A 469 -1.17 -13.80 25.68
CA GLN A 469 -2.08 -14.48 26.61
C GLN A 469 -3.47 -14.52 25.96
N ARG A 470 -3.61 -15.32 24.87
CA ARG A 470 -4.83 -15.42 24.04
C ARG A 470 -5.31 -16.87 23.94
N TYR A 471 -6.55 -17.04 23.52
CA TYR A 471 -7.17 -18.34 23.29
C TYR A 471 -7.19 -18.75 21.81
N TRP A 472 -7.36 -17.77 20.91
CA TRP A 472 -7.41 -17.98 19.48
C TRP A 472 -6.16 -17.46 18.80
N GLY A 473 -5.21 -18.34 18.55
CA GLY A 473 -3.93 -18.07 17.92
C GLY A 473 -3.07 -19.30 17.82
N THR A 474 -2.05 -19.26 16.99
CA THR A 474 -1.08 -20.36 16.87
C THR A 474 -0.28 -20.48 18.17
N PRO A 475 -0.24 -21.65 18.81
CA PRO A 475 0.40 -21.80 20.11
C PRO A 475 1.92 -21.81 20.02
N MET A 476 2.57 -21.38 21.09
CA MET A 476 4.00 -21.56 21.32
C MET A 476 4.24 -22.94 21.86
N THR A 477 4.56 -23.91 21.01
CA THR A 477 4.57 -25.35 21.34
C THR A 477 5.84 -25.81 22.03
N PHE A 478 6.19 -25.15 23.13
CA PHE A 478 7.34 -25.52 23.97
C PHE A 478 6.92 -26.11 25.31
N PHE A 479 7.79 -26.97 25.83
CA PHE A 479 7.74 -27.46 27.18
C PHE A 479 8.76 -26.71 28.04
N VAL A 480 8.32 -26.19 29.18
CA VAL A 480 9.10 -25.27 30.04
C VAL A 480 9.27 -25.88 31.41
N HIS A 481 10.48 -25.85 31.93
CA HIS A 481 10.79 -26.34 33.25
C HIS A 481 10.06 -25.50 34.33
N LYS A 482 9.35 -26.12 35.24
CA LYS A 482 8.47 -25.50 36.24
C LYS A 482 9.19 -24.52 37.16
N GLU A 483 10.44 -24.81 37.55
CA GLU A 483 11.21 -23.99 38.48
C GLU A 483 12.12 -22.99 37.79
N THR A 484 12.85 -23.41 36.74
CA THR A 484 13.85 -22.56 36.08
C THR A 484 13.27 -21.72 34.94
N GLY A 485 12.13 -22.14 34.36
CA GLY A 485 11.55 -21.53 33.18
C GLY A 485 12.33 -21.78 31.88
N GLU A 486 13.31 -22.68 31.91
CA GLU A 486 14.10 -23.05 30.73
C GLU A 486 13.33 -24.01 29.83
N LEU A 487 13.64 -23.96 28.54
CA LEU A 487 13.06 -24.85 27.55
C LEU A 487 13.62 -26.26 27.69
N HIS A 488 12.78 -27.28 27.38
CA HIS A 488 13.20 -28.65 27.34
C HIS A 488 14.39 -28.82 26.38
N PRO A 489 15.45 -29.60 26.72
CA PRO A 489 16.63 -29.77 25.88
C PRO A 489 16.34 -30.25 24.47
N ASN A 490 15.30 -31.08 24.28
CA ASN A 490 14.88 -31.64 23.01
C ASN A 490 13.77 -30.77 22.33
N SER A 491 13.69 -29.50 22.64
CA SER A 491 12.62 -28.60 22.14
C SER A 491 12.45 -28.64 20.63
N ALA A 492 13.52 -28.69 19.85
CA ALA A 492 13.45 -28.73 18.38
C ALA A 492 12.74 -30.01 17.87
N GLU A 493 13.03 -31.17 18.44
CA GLU A 493 12.39 -32.43 18.06
C GLU A 493 10.92 -32.47 18.53
N LEU A 494 10.67 -32.03 19.75
CA LEU A 494 9.32 -32.00 20.33
C LEU A 494 8.42 -31.06 19.57
N LEU A 495 8.93 -29.90 19.19
CA LEU A 495 8.20 -28.91 18.37
C LEU A 495 7.79 -29.54 17.02
N GLU A 496 8.68 -30.24 16.34
CA GLU A 496 8.34 -30.91 15.07
C GLU A 496 7.28 -32.01 15.26
N LYS A 497 7.35 -32.78 16.29
CA LYS A 497 6.32 -33.80 16.62
C LYS A 497 4.95 -33.15 16.86
N VAL A 498 4.92 -31.99 17.53
CA VAL A 498 3.68 -31.22 17.74
C VAL A 498 3.20 -30.61 16.42
N ALA A 499 4.10 -30.06 15.61
CA ALA A 499 3.75 -29.53 14.30
C ALA A 499 3.06 -30.56 13.40
N GLN A 500 3.55 -31.80 13.39
CA GLN A 500 2.92 -32.93 12.68
C GLN A 500 1.50 -33.22 13.18
N LYS A 501 1.27 -33.18 14.50
CA LYS A 501 -0.07 -33.31 15.07
C LYS A 501 -1.01 -32.14 14.69
N ILE A 502 -0.47 -30.92 14.65
CA ILE A 502 -1.22 -29.72 14.22
C ILE A 502 -1.57 -29.80 12.74
N GLU A 503 -0.70 -30.33 11.92
CA GLU A 503 -0.95 -30.52 10.48
C GLU A 503 -2.17 -31.44 10.22
N GLU A 504 -2.44 -32.37 11.12
CA GLU A 504 -3.58 -33.29 11.04
C GLU A 504 -4.87 -32.74 11.68
N LYS A 505 -4.77 -32.00 12.79
CA LYS A 505 -5.92 -31.64 13.65
C LYS A 505 -6.04 -30.16 13.98
N GLY A 506 -5.15 -29.31 13.43
CA GLY A 506 -5.07 -27.90 13.76
C GLY A 506 -4.50 -27.62 15.15
N ILE A 507 -4.54 -26.36 15.58
CA ILE A 507 -3.97 -25.92 16.87
C ILE A 507 -4.57 -26.64 18.08
N GLU A 508 -5.78 -27.20 17.98
CA GLU A 508 -6.41 -27.97 19.07
C GLU A 508 -5.57 -29.17 19.46
N ALA A 509 -4.76 -29.71 18.53
CA ALA A 509 -3.83 -30.78 18.80
C ALA A 509 -2.81 -30.47 19.92
N TRP A 510 -2.42 -29.18 20.07
CA TRP A 510 -1.58 -28.74 21.18
C TRP A 510 -2.40 -28.49 22.45
N PHE A 511 -3.52 -27.79 22.35
CA PHE A 511 -4.30 -27.44 23.55
C PHE A 511 -4.86 -28.65 24.26
N SER A 512 -5.28 -29.67 23.51
CA SER A 512 -5.78 -30.95 24.07
C SER A 512 -4.69 -31.98 24.37
N LEU A 513 -3.43 -31.73 23.97
CA LEU A 513 -2.32 -32.71 24.15
C LEU A 513 -2.06 -33.01 25.62
N ASP A 514 -2.06 -34.30 25.98
CA ASP A 514 -1.46 -34.76 27.24
C ASP A 514 0.06 -34.81 27.05
N LYS A 515 0.81 -34.14 27.91
CA LYS A 515 2.27 -34.08 27.82
C LYS A 515 2.96 -35.47 27.92
N SER A 516 2.31 -36.44 28.56
CA SER A 516 2.79 -37.82 28.65
C SER A 516 2.84 -38.55 27.28
N GLU A 517 2.17 -38.03 26.23
CA GLU A 517 2.30 -38.58 24.90
C GLU A 517 3.68 -38.33 24.26
N LEU A 518 4.38 -37.29 24.71
CA LEU A 518 5.64 -36.83 24.11
C LEU A 518 6.82 -36.80 25.08
N LEU A 519 6.55 -36.67 26.39
CA LEU A 519 7.56 -36.60 27.45
C LEU A 519 7.67 -37.90 28.23
N SER A 520 8.86 -38.16 28.74
CA SER A 520 9.09 -39.25 29.72
C SER A 520 8.31 -39.01 31.02
N ALA A 521 8.12 -40.01 31.83
CA ALA A 521 7.48 -39.88 33.16
C ALA A 521 8.23 -38.87 34.05
N GLU A 522 9.56 -38.88 34.03
CA GLU A 522 10.41 -37.92 34.74
C GLU A 522 10.24 -36.50 34.22
N ASP A 523 10.27 -36.31 32.89
CA ASP A 523 10.07 -34.98 32.29
C ASP A 523 8.67 -34.44 32.57
N CYS A 524 7.64 -35.26 32.63
CA CYS A 524 6.28 -34.86 33.01
C CYS A 524 6.19 -34.26 34.42
N GLU A 525 7.08 -34.65 35.33
CA GLU A 525 7.14 -34.08 36.68
C GLU A 525 7.75 -32.66 36.66
N HIS A 526 8.73 -32.41 35.78
CA HIS A 526 9.52 -31.19 35.75
C HIS A 526 9.09 -30.16 34.72
N TYR A 527 8.40 -30.54 33.65
CA TYR A 527 8.03 -29.66 32.54
C TYR A 527 6.50 -29.51 32.39
N ASP A 528 6.08 -28.32 32.00
CA ASP A 528 4.71 -28.02 31.60
C ASP A 528 4.65 -27.45 30.20
N LYS A 529 3.47 -27.60 29.56
CA LYS A 529 3.18 -26.95 28.28
C LYS A 529 3.11 -25.44 28.46
N LEU A 530 3.75 -24.70 27.58
CA LEU A 530 3.61 -23.26 27.53
C LEU A 530 2.16 -22.89 27.10
N PRO A 531 1.43 -22.04 27.88
CA PRO A 531 0.03 -21.73 27.56
C PRO A 531 -0.13 -20.62 26.54
N ASP A 532 0.95 -19.90 26.21
CA ASP A 532 0.89 -18.71 25.35
C ASP A 532 0.66 -19.06 23.87
N THR A 533 0.01 -18.15 23.17
CA THR A 533 -0.07 -18.12 21.72
C THR A 533 0.93 -17.12 21.14
N MET A 534 1.20 -17.23 19.85
CA MET A 534 2.06 -16.27 19.16
C MET A 534 1.31 -14.98 18.80
N ASP A 535 2.04 -13.90 18.65
CA ASP A 535 1.58 -12.66 18.05
C ASP A 535 1.00 -12.93 16.65
N VAL A 536 -0.14 -12.36 16.34
CA VAL A 536 -0.78 -12.51 15.02
C VAL A 536 0.12 -12.01 13.86
N TRP A 537 0.98 -11.03 14.12
CA TRP A 537 1.99 -10.60 13.16
C TRP A 537 3.07 -11.63 12.87
N PHE A 538 3.23 -12.60 13.76
CA PHE A 538 4.09 -13.76 13.53
C PHE A 538 3.44 -14.72 12.52
N ASP A 539 2.13 -14.95 12.62
CA ASP A 539 1.39 -15.80 11.69
C ASP A 539 1.48 -15.22 10.26
N SER A 540 1.07 -13.98 10.08
CA SER A 540 1.13 -13.30 8.77
C SER A 540 2.58 -13.07 8.31
N GLY A 541 3.49 -12.75 9.22
CA GLY A 541 4.92 -12.59 8.92
C GLY A 541 5.62 -13.87 8.47
N SER A 542 5.06 -15.03 8.79
CA SER A 542 5.61 -16.35 8.42
C SER A 542 5.05 -16.92 7.12
N THR A 543 4.12 -16.22 6.46
CA THR A 543 3.45 -16.73 5.24
C THR A 543 4.40 -16.94 4.07
N HIS A 544 5.50 -16.21 3.99
CA HIS A 544 6.54 -16.48 3.00
C HIS A 544 7.16 -17.88 3.16
N TYR A 545 7.21 -18.41 4.38
CA TYR A 545 7.68 -19.76 4.66
C TYR A 545 6.57 -20.79 4.47
N SER A 546 5.39 -20.55 5.06
CA SER A 546 4.26 -21.49 5.06
C SER A 546 3.50 -21.55 3.72
N VAL A 547 3.65 -20.53 2.85
CA VAL A 547 2.95 -20.45 1.57
C VAL A 547 3.95 -20.40 0.41
N VAL A 548 4.76 -19.33 0.32
CA VAL A 548 5.63 -19.09 -0.86
C VAL A 548 6.65 -20.22 -1.04
N LYS A 549 7.25 -20.69 0.05
CA LYS A 549 8.25 -21.77 0.02
C LYS A 549 7.65 -23.17 -0.14
N GLN A 550 6.37 -23.35 0.23
CA GLN A 550 5.72 -24.67 0.27
C GLN A 550 4.96 -25.01 -0.99
N ARG A 551 4.47 -24.02 -1.75
CA ARG A 551 3.67 -24.25 -2.94
C ARG A 551 4.54 -24.39 -4.17
N GLU A 552 4.33 -25.44 -4.96
CA GLU A 552 5.12 -25.75 -6.16
C GLU A 552 4.97 -24.70 -7.27
N GLU A 553 3.81 -24.04 -7.34
CA GLU A 553 3.55 -22.98 -8.31
C GLU A 553 4.26 -21.66 -7.97
N LEU A 554 4.70 -21.48 -6.73
CA LEU A 554 5.39 -20.28 -6.27
C LEU A 554 6.91 -20.48 -6.22
N GLU A 555 7.65 -19.39 -6.03
CA GLU A 555 9.11 -19.40 -5.89
C GLU A 555 9.53 -18.43 -4.78
N TRP A 556 10.42 -18.89 -3.92
CA TRP A 556 11.00 -18.08 -2.84
C TRP A 556 12.41 -17.59 -3.17
N PRO A 557 12.77 -16.31 -2.86
CA PRO A 557 11.94 -15.26 -2.31
C PRO A 557 10.92 -14.71 -3.31
N ALA A 558 9.85 -14.08 -2.80
CA ALA A 558 8.91 -13.36 -3.65
C ALA A 558 9.60 -12.21 -4.39
N ASP A 559 9.14 -11.89 -5.60
CA ASP A 559 9.65 -10.73 -6.34
C ASP A 559 9.13 -9.42 -5.77
N LEU A 560 7.87 -9.40 -5.33
CA LEU A 560 7.21 -8.18 -4.87
C LEU A 560 6.28 -8.42 -3.67
N TYR A 561 6.38 -7.53 -2.67
CA TYR A 561 5.36 -7.26 -1.67
C TYR A 561 4.75 -5.89 -1.95
N LEU A 562 3.43 -5.79 -1.94
CA LEU A 562 2.68 -4.56 -2.16
C LEU A 562 1.64 -4.37 -1.06
N GLU A 563 1.78 -3.32 -0.24
CA GLU A 563 0.80 -2.98 0.80
C GLU A 563 0.73 -1.47 1.05
N GLY A 564 -0.17 -1.05 1.94
CA GLY A 564 -0.27 0.33 2.40
C GLY A 564 0.93 0.79 3.25
N SER A 565 1.06 2.09 3.40
CA SER A 565 2.18 2.72 4.13
C SER A 565 2.24 2.38 5.61
N ASP A 566 1.14 1.93 6.21
CA ASP A 566 1.07 1.41 7.59
C ASP A 566 1.84 0.10 7.75
N GLN A 567 2.04 -0.66 6.68
CA GLN A 567 2.71 -1.96 6.73
C GLN A 567 4.24 -1.89 6.85
N HIS A 568 4.84 -0.72 6.80
CA HIS A 568 6.24 -0.54 7.21
C HIS A 568 6.44 -0.89 8.69
N ARG A 569 5.43 -0.65 9.52
CA ARG A 569 5.41 -1.03 10.94
C ARG A 569 4.81 -2.41 11.18
N GLY A 570 4.13 -2.99 10.22
CA GLY A 570 3.41 -4.26 10.30
C GLY A 570 4.06 -5.37 9.49
N TRP A 571 3.40 -5.82 8.43
CA TRP A 571 3.74 -7.02 7.67
C TRP A 571 5.10 -6.96 6.96
N PHE A 572 5.51 -5.80 6.45
CA PHE A 572 6.85 -5.67 5.84
C PHE A 572 7.97 -5.97 6.82
N GLN A 573 7.84 -5.50 8.07
CA GLN A 573 8.81 -5.81 9.13
C GLN A 573 8.69 -7.24 9.62
N SER A 574 7.50 -7.73 9.96
CA SER A 574 7.32 -9.06 10.51
C SER A 574 7.81 -10.14 9.54
N SER A 575 7.53 -9.99 8.24
CA SER A 575 8.05 -10.89 7.21
C SER A 575 9.57 -10.81 7.06
N MET A 576 10.14 -9.61 7.09
CA MET A 576 11.59 -9.41 7.03
C MET A 576 12.28 -10.06 8.24
N LEU A 577 11.76 -9.82 9.44
CA LEU A 577 12.36 -10.31 10.67
C LEU A 577 12.32 -11.85 10.76
N THR A 578 11.21 -12.49 10.41
CA THR A 578 11.13 -13.95 10.36
C THR A 578 12.06 -14.54 9.30
N GLY A 579 12.14 -13.92 8.13
CA GLY A 579 13.08 -14.33 7.07
C GLY A 579 14.53 -14.19 7.49
N CYS A 580 14.91 -13.06 8.08
CA CYS A 580 16.28 -12.79 8.53
C CYS A 580 16.67 -13.63 9.76
N ALA A 581 15.72 -13.90 10.67
CA ALA A 581 15.95 -14.67 11.89
C ALA A 581 15.99 -16.19 11.66
N SER A 582 15.48 -16.68 10.55
CA SER A 582 15.49 -18.09 10.18
C SER A 582 16.79 -18.51 9.49
N SER A 583 16.88 -19.80 9.13
CA SER A 583 17.97 -20.35 8.32
C SER A 583 18.10 -19.70 6.93
N MET A 584 17.08 -18.99 6.44
CA MET A 584 17.10 -18.26 5.16
C MET A 584 17.96 -17.00 5.22
N GLY A 585 18.05 -16.32 6.36
CA GLY A 585 18.99 -15.25 6.68
C GLY A 585 18.86 -13.98 5.83
N ARG A 586 17.71 -13.74 5.17
CA ARG A 586 17.46 -12.59 4.30
C ARG A 586 15.99 -12.23 4.27
N ALA A 587 15.66 -11.04 3.68
CA ALA A 587 14.28 -10.67 3.40
C ALA A 587 13.61 -11.68 2.44
N PRO A 588 12.32 -11.98 2.63
CA PRO A 588 11.56 -12.90 1.78
C PRO A 588 11.05 -12.27 0.49
N TYR A 589 11.44 -11.05 0.18
CA TYR A 589 11.05 -10.27 -0.99
C TYR A 589 12.25 -9.55 -1.59
N LYS A 590 12.17 -9.24 -2.89
CA LYS A 590 13.16 -8.45 -3.62
C LYS A 590 12.77 -6.98 -3.71
N GLN A 591 11.46 -6.71 -3.81
CA GLN A 591 10.90 -5.38 -3.99
C GLN A 591 9.78 -5.12 -2.98
N LEU A 592 9.70 -3.87 -2.49
CA LEU A 592 8.57 -3.36 -1.71
C LEU A 592 7.90 -2.20 -2.44
N LEU A 593 6.61 -2.35 -2.72
CA LEU A 593 5.77 -1.28 -3.25
C LEU A 593 4.79 -0.82 -2.18
N THR A 594 4.72 0.49 -1.97
CA THR A 594 3.90 1.10 -0.93
C THR A 594 2.89 2.05 -1.55
N HIS A 595 1.61 1.88 -1.23
CA HIS A 595 0.57 2.85 -1.55
C HIS A 595 0.14 3.66 -0.33
N GLY A 596 -0.38 4.87 -0.57
CA GLY A 596 -0.93 5.74 0.46
C GLY A 596 -2.31 5.30 0.94
N PHE A 597 -2.85 6.07 1.89
CA PHE A 597 -4.22 5.91 2.37
C PHE A 597 -5.23 6.52 1.41
N VAL A 598 -6.45 5.99 1.42
CA VAL A 598 -7.57 6.59 0.71
C VAL A 598 -8.26 7.59 1.63
N VAL A 599 -8.45 8.80 1.12
CA VAL A 599 -9.05 9.94 1.81
C VAL A 599 -10.25 10.49 1.05
N ASP A 600 -11.06 11.32 1.71
CA ASP A 600 -12.13 12.05 1.02
C ASP A 600 -11.56 13.17 0.11
N GLN A 601 -12.41 13.82 -0.67
CA GLN A 601 -12.00 14.90 -1.60
C GLN A 601 -11.31 16.10 -0.92
N ASN A 602 -11.41 16.22 0.41
CA ASN A 602 -10.81 17.28 1.20
C ASN A 602 -9.53 16.80 1.93
N GLY A 603 -9.03 15.61 1.62
CA GLY A 603 -7.85 15.03 2.25
C GLY A 603 -8.09 14.49 3.66
N ARG A 604 -9.34 14.27 4.08
CA ARG A 604 -9.67 13.77 5.41
C ARG A 604 -9.83 12.25 5.40
N LYS A 605 -9.33 11.61 6.46
CA LYS A 605 -9.55 10.18 6.68
C LYS A 605 -11.05 9.86 6.70
N MET A 606 -11.44 8.78 6.03
CA MET A 606 -12.81 8.32 6.03
C MET A 606 -13.20 7.68 7.36
N SER A 607 -14.37 8.04 7.87
CA SER A 607 -14.95 7.40 9.03
C SER A 607 -16.49 7.43 8.98
N LYS A 608 -17.12 6.43 9.59
CA LYS A 608 -18.59 6.37 9.68
C LYS A 608 -19.16 7.54 10.48
N SER A 609 -18.41 8.05 11.46
CA SER A 609 -18.84 9.19 12.30
C SER A 609 -18.88 10.52 11.55
N ILE A 610 -18.01 10.70 10.55
CA ILE A 610 -17.98 11.88 9.69
C ILE A 610 -18.96 11.73 8.51
N GLY A 611 -19.36 10.50 8.17
CA GLY A 611 -20.28 10.21 7.05
C GLY A 611 -19.64 10.37 5.65
N ASN A 612 -18.32 10.33 5.57
CA ASN A 612 -17.55 10.51 4.32
C ASN A 612 -17.02 9.18 3.73
N VAL A 613 -17.52 8.04 4.19
CA VAL A 613 -17.09 6.72 3.71
C VAL A 613 -17.62 6.45 2.32
N VAL A 614 -16.73 6.01 1.42
CA VAL A 614 -17.07 5.48 0.10
C VAL A 614 -16.80 3.99 0.13
N ALA A 615 -17.85 3.17 0.03
CA ALA A 615 -17.72 1.72 0.03
C ALA A 615 -17.44 1.20 -1.40
N PRO A 616 -16.51 0.25 -1.60
CA PRO A 616 -16.27 -0.34 -2.93
C PRO A 616 -17.53 -0.95 -3.54
N GLN A 617 -18.41 -1.54 -2.71
CA GLN A 617 -19.68 -2.13 -3.10
C GLN A 617 -20.62 -1.11 -3.77
N GLU A 618 -20.68 0.10 -3.25
CA GLU A 618 -21.46 1.19 -3.84
C GLU A 618 -20.87 1.59 -5.20
N VAL A 619 -19.54 1.69 -5.29
CA VAL A 619 -18.87 2.12 -6.53
C VAL A 619 -19.07 1.10 -7.65
N TYR A 620 -18.79 -0.18 -7.42
CA TYR A 620 -18.92 -1.16 -8.48
C TYR A 620 -20.38 -1.47 -8.86
N ASN A 621 -21.33 -1.24 -7.96
CA ASN A 621 -22.76 -1.39 -8.27
C ASN A 621 -23.35 -0.19 -9.03
N GLU A 622 -22.77 1.01 -8.86
CA GLU A 622 -23.22 2.22 -9.57
C GLU A 622 -22.44 2.42 -10.88
N PHE A 623 -21.11 2.34 -10.85
CA PHE A 623 -20.23 2.68 -11.97
C PHE A 623 -19.64 1.45 -12.68
N GLY A 624 -19.52 0.33 -11.99
CA GLY A 624 -18.79 -0.85 -12.44
C GLY A 624 -17.37 -0.93 -11.84
N ALA A 625 -16.81 -2.13 -11.80
CA ALA A 625 -15.46 -2.37 -11.27
C ALA A 625 -14.37 -1.74 -12.15
N ASP A 626 -14.52 -1.74 -13.47
CA ASP A 626 -13.54 -1.11 -14.37
C ASP A 626 -13.36 0.38 -14.10
N ILE A 627 -14.39 1.11 -13.69
CA ILE A 627 -14.27 2.53 -13.29
C ILE A 627 -13.47 2.67 -11.99
N LEU A 628 -13.71 1.82 -11.01
CA LEU A 628 -12.93 1.80 -9.78
C LEU A 628 -11.46 1.46 -10.04
N ARG A 629 -11.21 0.48 -10.92
CA ARG A 629 -9.87 0.09 -11.37
C ARG A 629 -9.15 1.23 -12.09
N LEU A 630 -9.86 1.93 -12.99
CA LEU A 630 -9.32 3.08 -13.69
C LEU A 630 -8.98 4.24 -12.74
N TRP A 631 -9.84 4.49 -11.75
CA TRP A 631 -9.56 5.48 -10.70
C TRP A 631 -8.28 5.15 -9.95
N ALA A 632 -8.12 3.92 -9.46
CA ALA A 632 -6.94 3.48 -8.74
C ALA A 632 -5.66 3.61 -9.60
N ALA A 633 -5.74 3.24 -10.88
CA ALA A 633 -4.62 3.32 -11.82
C ALA A 633 -4.29 4.76 -12.24
N SER A 634 -5.28 5.65 -12.33
CA SER A 634 -5.09 7.04 -12.79
C SER A 634 -4.57 7.98 -11.70
N THR A 635 -4.55 7.54 -10.45
CA THR A 635 -4.06 8.31 -9.31
C THR A 635 -2.60 7.95 -9.02
N ASP A 636 -1.79 8.93 -8.66
CA ASP A 636 -0.47 8.66 -8.08
C ASP A 636 -0.67 8.10 -6.67
N TYR A 637 -0.67 6.78 -6.56
CA TYR A 637 -0.93 6.06 -5.33
C TYR A 637 0.24 6.08 -4.33
N SER A 638 1.37 6.66 -4.70
CA SER A 638 2.53 6.82 -3.78
C SER A 638 2.24 7.78 -2.62
N GLY A 639 1.27 8.65 -2.79
CA GLY A 639 0.70 9.51 -1.77
C GLY A 639 -0.72 9.13 -1.38
N GLU A 640 -1.46 10.04 -0.76
CA GLU A 640 -2.87 9.85 -0.43
C GLU A 640 -3.75 9.84 -1.70
N LEU A 641 -4.71 8.92 -1.75
CA LEU A 641 -5.64 8.77 -2.86
C LEU A 641 -6.99 9.41 -2.49
N ALA A 642 -7.34 10.50 -3.13
CA ALA A 642 -8.66 11.11 -2.94
C ALA A 642 -9.74 10.40 -3.76
N ILE A 643 -10.90 10.13 -3.15
CA ILE A 643 -12.08 9.57 -3.83
C ILE A 643 -13.35 10.33 -3.44
N SER A 644 -14.21 10.55 -4.44
CA SER A 644 -15.58 11.06 -4.26
C SER A 644 -16.39 10.72 -5.51
N LYS A 645 -17.72 10.89 -5.44
CA LYS A 645 -18.58 10.71 -6.63
C LYS A 645 -18.20 11.66 -7.77
N GLU A 646 -17.76 12.88 -7.46
CA GLU A 646 -17.30 13.86 -8.46
C GLU A 646 -16.01 13.41 -9.16
N ILE A 647 -15.06 12.84 -8.41
CA ILE A 647 -13.83 12.27 -8.96
C ILE A 647 -14.16 11.08 -9.87
N LEU A 648 -15.03 10.17 -9.42
CA LEU A 648 -15.47 9.00 -10.21
C LEU A 648 -16.18 9.39 -11.50
N LYS A 649 -16.97 10.47 -11.52
CA LYS A 649 -17.58 10.99 -12.75
C LYS A 649 -16.52 11.45 -13.75
N ARG A 650 -15.47 12.15 -13.31
CA ARG A 650 -14.33 12.55 -14.15
C ARG A 650 -13.57 11.35 -14.72
N VAL A 651 -13.36 10.34 -13.90
CA VAL A 651 -12.75 9.07 -14.36
C VAL A 651 -13.64 8.40 -15.42
N THR A 652 -14.95 8.44 -15.25
CA THR A 652 -15.90 7.91 -16.24
C THR A 652 -15.79 8.63 -17.59
N GLU A 653 -15.48 9.94 -17.60
CA GLU A 653 -15.23 10.66 -18.87
C GLU A 653 -13.96 10.15 -19.59
N SER A 654 -12.89 9.88 -18.85
CA SER A 654 -11.68 9.25 -19.40
C SER A 654 -11.97 7.86 -19.96
N TYR A 655 -12.73 7.05 -19.23
CA TYR A 655 -13.20 5.76 -19.70
C TYR A 655 -14.01 5.87 -20.99
N ARG A 656 -14.93 6.86 -21.07
CA ARG A 656 -15.76 7.10 -22.25
C ARG A 656 -14.94 7.39 -23.50
N ARG A 657 -13.84 8.15 -23.37
CA ARG A 657 -12.93 8.44 -24.49
C ARG A 657 -12.30 7.16 -25.03
N ILE A 658 -11.78 6.31 -24.16
CA ILE A 658 -11.22 5.01 -24.54
C ILE A 658 -12.29 4.15 -25.24
N ARG A 659 -13.46 4.06 -24.64
CA ARG A 659 -14.55 3.24 -25.15
C ARG A 659 -15.07 3.72 -26.51
N ASN A 660 -15.22 5.01 -26.69
CA ASN A 660 -15.65 5.60 -27.98
C ASN A 660 -14.60 5.33 -29.07
N THR A 661 -13.31 5.42 -28.74
CA THR A 661 -12.23 5.06 -29.67
C THR A 661 -12.34 3.60 -30.11
N LEU A 662 -12.48 2.68 -29.15
CA LEU A 662 -12.66 1.25 -29.46
C LEU A 662 -13.90 1.01 -30.33
N SER A 663 -15.03 1.65 -30.03
CA SER A 663 -16.26 1.51 -30.81
C SER A 663 -16.05 1.95 -32.25
N PHE A 664 -15.35 3.06 -32.49
CA PHE A 664 -15.00 3.53 -33.84
C PHE A 664 -14.08 2.54 -34.59
N LEU A 665 -13.06 2.04 -33.91
CA LEU A 665 -12.11 1.06 -34.46
C LEU A 665 -12.84 -0.22 -34.88
N PHE A 666 -13.69 -0.75 -34.02
CA PHE A 666 -14.44 -1.99 -34.29
C PHE A 666 -15.48 -1.81 -35.40
N ALA A 667 -16.13 -0.64 -35.50
CA ALA A 667 -17.02 -0.36 -36.61
C ALA A 667 -16.30 -0.49 -37.96
N ASN A 668 -15.11 0.08 -38.05
CA ASN A 668 -14.32 0.12 -39.28
C ASN A 668 -13.52 -1.16 -39.55
N LEU A 669 -13.52 -2.09 -38.64
CA LEU A 669 -12.89 -3.42 -38.81
C LEU A 669 -13.91 -4.55 -39.02
N SER A 670 -15.23 -4.26 -39.00
CA SER A 670 -16.28 -5.31 -39.04
C SER A 670 -16.33 -6.07 -40.35
N ASP A 671 -15.82 -5.50 -41.47
CA ASP A 671 -15.73 -6.13 -42.78
C ASP A 671 -14.26 -6.46 -43.19
N PHE A 672 -13.35 -6.55 -42.21
CA PHE A 672 -11.93 -6.78 -42.46
C PHE A 672 -11.50 -8.16 -41.97
N ASN A 673 -10.88 -8.95 -42.88
CA ASN A 673 -10.25 -10.21 -42.56
C ASN A 673 -8.72 -10.03 -42.52
N PRO A 674 -8.05 -10.10 -41.35
CA PRO A 674 -6.61 -9.87 -41.26
C PRO A 674 -5.75 -10.86 -42.04
N ILE A 675 -6.30 -12.01 -42.42
CA ILE A 675 -5.56 -13.03 -43.21
C ILE A 675 -5.65 -12.75 -44.71
N GLU A 676 -6.80 -12.28 -45.18
CA GLU A 676 -7.08 -12.10 -46.61
C GLU A 676 -6.87 -10.67 -47.08
N ASP A 677 -7.20 -9.69 -46.22
CA ASP A 677 -7.29 -8.27 -46.60
C ASP A 677 -6.06 -7.43 -46.16
N ALA A 678 -5.17 -8.00 -45.34
CA ALA A 678 -4.05 -7.24 -44.79
C ALA A 678 -3.06 -6.79 -45.87
N VAL A 679 -2.70 -5.51 -45.85
CA VAL A 679 -1.70 -4.91 -46.75
C VAL A 679 -0.32 -5.05 -46.10
N GLN A 680 0.67 -5.45 -46.87
CA GLN A 680 2.06 -5.50 -46.41
C GLN A 680 2.55 -4.09 -45.99
N GLN A 681 3.29 -3.99 -44.93
CA GLN A 681 3.74 -2.74 -44.34
C GLN A 681 4.46 -1.81 -45.36
N ALA A 682 5.25 -2.37 -46.27
CA ALA A 682 5.93 -1.59 -47.30
C ALA A 682 4.99 -0.96 -48.36
N ASP A 683 3.82 -1.56 -48.53
CA ASP A 683 2.80 -1.11 -49.51
C ASP A 683 1.72 -0.26 -48.90
N MET A 684 1.71 -0.08 -47.55
CA MET A 684 0.71 0.73 -46.89
C MET A 684 0.83 2.20 -47.23
N VAL A 685 -0.30 2.88 -47.19
CA VAL A 685 -0.37 4.34 -47.28
C VAL A 685 0.47 4.99 -46.17
N GLU A 686 1.16 6.06 -46.48
CA GLU A 686 2.20 6.61 -45.62
C GLU A 686 1.71 7.01 -44.21
N ILE A 687 0.56 7.64 -44.11
CA ILE A 687 -0.03 8.00 -42.79
C ILE A 687 -0.35 6.77 -41.95
N ASP A 688 -0.72 5.66 -42.57
CA ASP A 688 -1.02 4.42 -41.85
C ASP A 688 0.25 3.83 -41.22
N ARG A 689 1.38 3.90 -41.95
CA ARG A 689 2.70 3.54 -41.40
C ARG A 689 3.09 4.45 -40.25
N TYR A 690 2.84 5.73 -40.37
CA TYR A 690 3.07 6.70 -39.29
C TYR A 690 2.21 6.40 -38.05
N ALA A 691 0.93 6.08 -38.22
CA ALA A 691 0.05 5.70 -37.15
C ALA A 691 0.51 4.41 -36.41
N LEU A 692 1.04 3.44 -37.13
CA LEU A 692 1.66 2.25 -36.54
C LEU A 692 2.89 2.61 -35.68
N VAL A 693 3.71 3.57 -36.13
CA VAL A 693 4.85 4.06 -35.33
C VAL A 693 4.37 4.71 -34.02
N LEU A 694 3.33 5.53 -34.07
CA LEU A 694 2.76 6.15 -32.86
C LEU A 694 2.25 5.10 -31.88
N ALA A 695 1.53 4.10 -32.36
CA ALA A 695 0.98 3.02 -31.53
C ALA A 695 2.09 2.15 -30.93
N ARG A 696 3.10 1.80 -31.73
CA ARG A 696 4.27 1.03 -31.25
C ARG A 696 5.03 1.80 -30.18
N ARG A 697 5.28 3.08 -30.36
CA ARG A 697 5.94 3.93 -29.36
C ARG A 697 5.14 4.06 -28.07
N LEU A 698 3.80 4.11 -28.15
CA LEU A 698 2.95 4.04 -26.98
C LEU A 698 3.16 2.71 -26.22
N GLN A 699 3.14 1.60 -26.96
CA GLN A 699 3.36 0.28 -26.35
C GLN A 699 4.75 0.17 -25.71
N GLU A 700 5.79 0.66 -26.37
CA GLU A 700 7.16 0.66 -25.83
C GLU A 700 7.27 1.46 -24.53
N ARG A 701 6.61 2.62 -24.42
CA ARG A 701 6.56 3.39 -23.17
C ARG A 701 5.80 2.65 -22.06
N LEU A 702 4.64 2.09 -22.36
CA LEU A 702 3.84 1.41 -21.35
C LEU A 702 4.46 0.08 -20.93
N ALA A 703 4.74 -0.79 -21.88
CA ALA A 703 5.25 -2.14 -21.65
C ALA A 703 6.72 -2.16 -21.22
N GLY A 704 7.53 -1.23 -21.73
CA GLY A 704 8.97 -1.17 -21.45
C GLY A 704 9.34 -0.29 -20.26
N ASP A 705 8.50 0.65 -19.86
CA ASP A 705 8.80 1.59 -18.78
C ASP A 705 7.72 1.67 -17.70
N TYR A 706 6.50 2.10 -18.02
CA TYR A 706 5.50 2.43 -17.01
C TYR A 706 4.99 1.20 -16.23
N TYR A 707 4.63 0.12 -16.90
CA TYR A 707 4.21 -1.12 -16.21
C TYR A 707 5.34 -1.75 -15.40
N PRO A 708 6.58 -1.88 -15.92
CA PRO A 708 7.70 -2.41 -15.12
C PRO A 708 8.02 -1.61 -13.86
N ARG A 709 7.85 -0.28 -13.88
CA ARG A 709 8.08 0.62 -12.74
C ARG A 709 6.84 0.87 -11.90
N TYR A 710 5.73 0.21 -12.20
CA TYR A 710 4.46 0.39 -11.49
C TYR A 710 3.88 1.81 -11.55
N ALA A 711 4.19 2.56 -12.61
CA ALA A 711 3.79 3.95 -12.82
C ALA A 711 2.47 4.04 -13.63
N PHE A 712 1.39 3.49 -13.12
CA PHE A 712 0.14 3.29 -13.85
C PHE A 712 -0.56 4.58 -14.23
N HIS A 713 -0.44 5.64 -13.44
CA HIS A 713 -1.03 6.94 -13.74
C HIS A 713 -0.45 7.58 -15.00
N PHE A 714 0.83 7.35 -15.31
CA PHE A 714 1.41 7.73 -16.59
C PHE A 714 0.87 6.88 -17.73
N ALA A 715 0.70 5.58 -17.51
CA ALA A 715 0.10 4.70 -18.52
C ALA A 715 -1.32 5.13 -18.88
N VAL A 716 -2.16 5.41 -17.89
CA VAL A 716 -3.53 5.91 -18.11
C VAL A 716 -3.53 7.23 -18.85
N LYS A 717 -2.67 8.18 -18.45
CA LYS A 717 -2.54 9.48 -19.10
C LYS A 717 -2.19 9.32 -20.58
N ASP A 718 -1.17 8.52 -20.89
CA ASP A 718 -0.72 8.32 -22.27
C ASP A 718 -1.76 7.57 -23.11
N ILE A 719 -2.46 6.57 -22.55
CA ILE A 719 -3.57 5.89 -23.24
C ILE A 719 -4.69 6.88 -23.60
N VAL A 720 -5.10 7.70 -22.65
CA VAL A 720 -6.19 8.68 -22.87
C VAL A 720 -5.76 9.74 -23.88
N SER A 721 -4.53 10.24 -23.79
CA SER A 721 -3.97 11.21 -24.74
C SER A 721 -3.86 10.60 -26.15
N PHE A 722 -3.38 9.38 -26.28
CA PHE A 722 -3.32 8.67 -27.56
C PHE A 722 -4.71 8.50 -28.20
N CYS A 723 -5.71 8.08 -27.41
CA CYS A 723 -7.08 7.95 -27.90
C CYS A 723 -7.68 9.29 -28.34
N SER A 724 -7.41 10.37 -27.59
CA SER A 724 -8.01 11.69 -27.84
C SER A 724 -7.29 12.49 -28.90
N GLU A 725 -5.96 12.53 -28.85
CA GLU A 725 -5.13 13.44 -29.64
C GLU A 725 -4.55 12.75 -30.87
N ASP A 726 -3.83 11.65 -30.71
CA ASP A 726 -3.18 10.97 -31.83
C ASP A 726 -4.20 10.25 -32.71
N LEU A 727 -5.15 9.56 -32.12
CA LEU A 727 -6.21 8.89 -32.86
C LEU A 727 -7.38 9.86 -33.15
N GLY A 728 -8.09 10.33 -32.14
CA GLY A 728 -9.35 11.03 -32.28
C GLY A 728 -9.24 12.34 -33.06
N ALA A 729 -8.35 13.24 -32.66
CA ALA A 729 -8.18 14.54 -33.26
C ALA A 729 -7.29 14.57 -34.53
N PHE A 730 -6.54 13.53 -34.78
CA PHE A 730 -5.63 13.46 -35.92
C PHE A 730 -5.94 12.27 -36.82
N TYR A 731 -5.46 11.08 -36.53
CA TYR A 731 -5.45 9.96 -37.48
C TYR A 731 -6.85 9.52 -37.91
N LEU A 732 -7.74 9.23 -36.96
CA LEU A 732 -9.09 8.79 -37.29
C LEU A 732 -9.93 9.89 -37.93
N ASP A 733 -9.67 11.16 -37.57
CA ASP A 733 -10.35 12.28 -38.17
C ASP A 733 -10.03 12.42 -39.67
N ILE A 734 -8.76 12.26 -40.02
CA ILE A 734 -8.29 12.22 -41.43
C ILE A 734 -8.86 10.99 -42.14
N LEU A 735 -8.87 9.83 -41.49
CA LEU A 735 -9.30 8.59 -42.11
C LEU A 735 -10.77 8.51 -42.45
N LYS A 736 -11.65 9.35 -41.86
CA LYS A 736 -13.10 9.28 -42.11
C LYS A 736 -13.43 9.37 -43.60
N ASP A 737 -12.79 10.26 -44.34
CA ASP A 737 -12.99 10.33 -45.79
C ASP A 737 -12.62 9.04 -46.48
N ARG A 738 -11.42 8.54 -46.25
CA ARG A 738 -10.90 7.33 -46.89
C ARG A 738 -11.69 6.07 -46.49
N LEU A 739 -11.98 5.90 -45.21
CA LEU A 739 -12.73 4.73 -44.73
C LEU A 739 -14.16 4.68 -45.28
N TYR A 740 -14.82 5.85 -45.40
CA TYR A 740 -16.23 5.91 -45.76
C TYR A 740 -16.47 6.06 -47.25
N THR A 741 -15.56 6.77 -47.96
CA THR A 741 -15.85 7.18 -49.35
C THR A 741 -15.05 6.44 -50.43
N THR A 742 -13.97 5.72 -50.06
CA THR A 742 -13.25 4.89 -51.02
C THR A 742 -14.03 3.59 -51.27
N LYS A 743 -13.68 2.87 -52.31
CA LYS A 743 -14.28 1.59 -52.66
C LYS A 743 -14.01 0.59 -51.52
N ALA A 744 -14.99 -0.23 -51.14
CA ALA A 744 -14.96 -1.08 -49.96
C ALA A 744 -13.73 -2.01 -49.90
N ASP A 745 -13.33 -2.57 -51.03
CA ASP A 745 -12.20 -3.50 -51.18
C ASP A 745 -10.92 -2.84 -51.74
N SER A 746 -10.90 -1.49 -51.80
CA SER A 746 -9.74 -0.77 -52.34
C SER A 746 -8.51 -0.92 -51.47
N HIS A 747 -7.33 -0.88 -52.11
CA HIS A 747 -6.04 -0.84 -51.43
C HIS A 747 -5.95 0.27 -50.35
N ALA A 748 -6.44 1.47 -50.70
CA ALA A 748 -6.46 2.63 -49.79
C ALA A 748 -7.24 2.37 -48.50
N ARG A 749 -8.40 1.67 -48.58
CA ARG A 749 -9.21 1.31 -47.43
C ARG A 749 -8.60 0.14 -46.65
N ARG A 750 -8.14 -0.90 -47.35
CA ARG A 750 -7.49 -2.05 -46.70
C ARG A 750 -6.20 -1.67 -45.98
N SER A 751 -5.42 -0.72 -46.52
CA SER A 751 -4.26 -0.15 -45.82
C SER A 751 -4.65 0.48 -44.48
N ALA A 752 -5.67 1.34 -44.49
CA ALA A 752 -6.18 1.94 -43.24
C ALA A 752 -6.65 0.86 -42.25
N GLN A 753 -7.46 -0.10 -42.69
CA GLN A 753 -7.96 -1.18 -41.85
C GLN A 753 -6.84 -2.07 -41.27
N THR A 754 -5.78 -2.31 -42.04
CA THR A 754 -4.58 -3.03 -41.53
C THR A 754 -3.94 -2.26 -40.38
N ALA A 755 -3.76 -0.96 -40.51
CA ALA A 755 -3.23 -0.14 -39.43
C ALA A 755 -4.17 -0.15 -38.21
N LEU A 756 -5.49 0.05 -38.43
CA LEU A 756 -6.49 0.02 -37.37
C LEU A 756 -6.51 -1.34 -36.63
N TYR A 757 -6.31 -2.45 -37.35
CA TYR A 757 -6.23 -3.78 -36.73
C TYR A 757 -5.07 -3.92 -35.77
N HIS A 758 -3.85 -3.52 -36.18
CA HIS A 758 -2.67 -3.55 -35.32
C HIS A 758 -2.81 -2.60 -34.11
N ILE A 759 -3.30 -1.38 -34.35
CA ILE A 759 -3.55 -0.39 -33.29
C ILE A 759 -4.57 -0.94 -32.29
N THR A 760 -5.66 -1.52 -32.77
CA THR A 760 -6.73 -2.05 -31.90
C THR A 760 -6.22 -3.19 -31.04
N ARG A 761 -5.50 -4.16 -31.62
CA ARG A 761 -4.93 -5.27 -30.85
C ARG A 761 -3.97 -4.78 -29.77
N SER A 762 -3.05 -3.86 -30.12
CA SER A 762 -2.13 -3.28 -29.15
C SER A 762 -2.86 -2.50 -28.05
N LEU A 763 -3.82 -1.66 -28.42
CA LEU A 763 -4.58 -0.86 -27.46
C LEU A 763 -5.37 -1.73 -26.48
N VAL A 764 -6.02 -2.78 -26.97
CA VAL A 764 -6.79 -3.72 -26.12
C VAL A 764 -5.86 -4.44 -25.13
N LEU A 765 -4.70 -4.91 -25.60
CA LEU A 765 -3.69 -5.52 -24.73
C LEU A 765 -3.16 -4.52 -23.68
N LEU A 766 -2.92 -3.27 -24.06
CA LEU A 766 -2.40 -2.24 -23.15
C LEU A 766 -3.40 -1.79 -22.08
N ILE A 767 -4.71 -1.76 -22.40
CA ILE A 767 -5.73 -1.39 -21.40
C ILE A 767 -6.14 -2.55 -20.50
N ALA A 768 -5.99 -3.79 -20.95
CA ALA A 768 -6.52 -4.99 -20.27
C ALA A 768 -6.01 -5.18 -18.83
N PRO A 769 -4.77 -4.84 -18.45
CA PRO A 769 -4.36 -4.90 -17.05
C PRO A 769 -5.18 -4.00 -16.12
N ILE A 770 -5.62 -2.84 -16.62
CA ILE A 770 -6.37 -1.83 -15.86
C ILE A 770 -7.88 -2.05 -16.03
N LEU A 771 -8.35 -2.05 -17.25
CA LEU A 771 -9.77 -2.23 -17.63
C LEU A 771 -10.01 -3.69 -18.04
N CYS A 772 -9.95 -4.60 -17.06
CA CYS A 772 -9.94 -6.03 -17.34
C CYS A 772 -11.26 -6.53 -17.98
N PHE A 773 -12.40 -5.98 -17.60
CA PHE A 773 -13.70 -6.34 -18.18
C PHE A 773 -13.85 -5.80 -19.60
N THR A 774 -13.54 -4.54 -19.81
CA THR A 774 -13.56 -3.90 -21.13
C THR A 774 -12.53 -4.53 -22.07
N GLY A 775 -11.34 -4.87 -21.56
CA GLY A 775 -10.31 -5.57 -22.32
C GLY A 775 -10.78 -6.94 -22.85
N GLU A 776 -11.42 -7.73 -22.03
CA GLU A 776 -12.00 -9.03 -22.45
C GLU A 776 -13.19 -8.84 -23.41
N GLU A 777 -14.09 -7.89 -23.15
CA GLU A 777 -15.18 -7.55 -24.07
C GLU A 777 -14.64 -7.19 -25.47
N ALA A 778 -13.59 -6.40 -25.52
CA ALA A 778 -12.96 -6.02 -26.78
C ALA A 778 -12.22 -7.20 -27.44
N TRP A 779 -11.61 -8.06 -26.65
CA TRP A 779 -10.89 -9.24 -27.15
C TRP A 779 -11.83 -10.30 -27.74
N ASP A 780 -13.03 -10.48 -27.21
CA ASP A 780 -14.07 -11.35 -27.79
C ASP A 780 -14.39 -10.98 -29.24
N ILE A 781 -14.18 -9.72 -29.64
CA ILE A 781 -14.42 -9.24 -31.00
C ILE A 781 -13.20 -9.42 -31.91
N ILE A 782 -11.98 -9.14 -31.42
CA ILE A 782 -10.76 -9.09 -32.26
C ILE A 782 -9.84 -10.29 -32.03
N GLY A 783 -10.12 -11.09 -31.01
CA GLY A 783 -9.28 -12.24 -30.65
C GLY A 783 -9.69 -13.54 -31.33
N GLY A 784 -9.39 -14.65 -30.66
CA GLY A 784 -9.57 -16.02 -31.16
C GLY A 784 -10.94 -16.66 -30.88
N GLY A 785 -11.97 -15.90 -30.51
CA GLY A 785 -13.33 -16.40 -30.19
C GLY A 785 -13.60 -16.54 -28.69
N GLU A 786 -14.75 -17.13 -28.33
CA GLU A 786 -15.27 -17.19 -26.96
C GLU A 786 -14.41 -17.97 -25.95
N GLU A 787 -13.55 -18.88 -26.41
CA GLU A 787 -12.65 -19.64 -25.55
C GLU A 787 -11.28 -18.99 -25.36
N ASP A 788 -10.98 -17.92 -26.11
CA ASP A 788 -9.75 -17.13 -26.01
C ASP A 788 -9.89 -16.06 -24.90
N SER A 789 -8.77 -15.53 -24.45
CA SER A 789 -8.69 -14.44 -23.48
C SER A 789 -7.52 -13.54 -23.80
N VAL A 790 -7.68 -12.26 -23.57
CA VAL A 790 -6.59 -11.29 -23.69
C VAL A 790 -5.37 -11.67 -22.83
N LEU A 791 -5.61 -12.37 -21.71
CA LEU A 791 -4.58 -12.86 -20.79
C LEU A 791 -3.70 -13.99 -21.35
N PHE A 792 -4.17 -14.68 -22.39
CA PHE A 792 -3.41 -15.77 -23.01
C PHE A 792 -2.34 -15.26 -23.97
N HIS A 793 -2.33 -13.95 -24.23
CA HIS A 793 -1.47 -13.30 -25.21
C HIS A 793 -0.49 -12.34 -24.53
N THR A 794 0.70 -12.23 -25.12
CA THR A 794 1.70 -11.23 -24.78
C THR A 794 1.46 -9.92 -25.52
N TRP A 795 2.30 -8.90 -25.30
CA TRP A 795 2.20 -7.62 -25.99
C TRP A 795 2.21 -7.80 -27.51
N HIS A 796 1.53 -6.88 -28.21
CA HIS A 796 1.38 -6.99 -29.66
C HIS A 796 2.70 -6.87 -30.40
N GLU A 797 2.89 -7.68 -31.46
CA GLU A 797 4.02 -7.59 -32.37
C GLU A 797 3.64 -6.72 -33.58
N PHE A 798 4.25 -5.54 -33.68
CA PHE A 798 4.06 -4.64 -34.80
C PHE A 798 4.92 -5.03 -35.99
N PRO A 799 4.45 -4.76 -37.24
CA PRO A 799 5.30 -4.84 -38.42
C PRO A 799 6.54 -3.94 -38.27
N THR A 800 7.69 -4.45 -38.65
CA THR A 800 8.97 -3.74 -38.50
C THR A 800 9.14 -2.64 -39.55
N ILE A 801 9.58 -1.46 -39.13
CA ILE A 801 9.98 -0.34 -40.00
C ILE A 801 11.48 -0.10 -39.75
N ASN A 802 12.23 0.15 -40.83
CA ASN A 802 13.64 0.52 -40.73
C ASN A 802 13.79 1.84 -39.95
N GLU A 803 14.71 1.92 -38.99
CA GLU A 803 14.89 3.10 -38.11
C GLU A 803 15.07 4.43 -38.84
N LYS A 804 15.83 4.43 -39.95
CA LYS A 804 16.05 5.63 -40.77
C LYS A 804 14.72 6.08 -41.41
N THR A 805 13.97 5.15 -41.99
CA THR A 805 12.67 5.40 -42.61
C THR A 805 11.67 5.89 -41.56
N GLU A 806 11.69 5.31 -40.38
CA GLU A 806 10.86 5.74 -39.28
C GLU A 806 11.15 7.19 -38.83
N ALA A 807 12.44 7.53 -38.66
CA ALA A 807 12.84 8.88 -38.25
C ALA A 807 12.41 9.94 -39.26
N GLU A 808 12.56 9.66 -40.54
CA GLU A 808 12.14 10.53 -41.66
C GLU A 808 10.61 10.68 -41.67
N LEU A 809 9.87 9.59 -41.51
CA LEU A 809 8.42 9.55 -41.47
C LEU A 809 7.89 10.39 -40.31
N VAL A 810 8.45 10.22 -39.11
CA VAL A 810 8.05 10.96 -37.91
C VAL A 810 8.33 12.46 -38.09
N LYS A 811 9.49 12.83 -38.63
CA LYS A 811 9.85 14.22 -38.86
C LYS A 811 8.88 14.88 -39.85
N LYS A 812 8.59 14.22 -40.96
CA LYS A 812 7.64 14.70 -41.97
C LYS A 812 6.24 14.90 -41.39
N TRP A 813 5.67 13.89 -40.74
CA TRP A 813 4.32 13.95 -40.21
C TRP A 813 4.19 14.86 -38.99
N THR A 814 5.24 15.10 -38.23
CA THR A 814 5.26 16.13 -37.17
C THR A 814 5.08 17.53 -37.79
N ALA A 815 5.81 17.83 -38.88
CA ALA A 815 5.65 19.10 -39.59
C ALA A 815 4.25 19.25 -40.23
N ILE A 816 3.69 18.16 -40.79
CA ILE A 816 2.32 18.15 -41.32
C ILE A 816 1.28 18.39 -40.21
N ARG A 817 1.46 17.83 -39.03
CA ARG A 817 0.59 18.07 -37.85
C ARG A 817 0.62 19.54 -37.43
N GLU A 818 1.80 20.16 -37.39
CA GLU A 818 1.97 21.57 -37.06
C GLU A 818 1.24 22.47 -38.10
N ALA A 819 1.40 22.16 -39.38
CA ALA A 819 0.69 22.87 -40.44
C ALA A 819 -0.83 22.69 -40.33
N ARG A 820 -1.30 21.49 -40.01
CA ARG A 820 -2.73 21.21 -39.78
C ARG A 820 -3.30 22.03 -38.61
N GLU A 821 -2.57 22.16 -37.51
CA GLU A 821 -2.98 22.99 -36.36
C GLU A 821 -3.12 24.46 -36.78
N ALA A 822 -2.17 24.98 -37.55
CA ALA A 822 -2.23 26.32 -38.07
C ALA A 822 -3.42 26.53 -39.02
N VAL A 823 -3.71 25.55 -39.89
CA VAL A 823 -4.87 25.57 -40.79
C VAL A 823 -6.17 25.57 -39.99
N THR A 824 -6.29 24.73 -38.99
CA THR A 824 -7.46 24.66 -38.11
C THR A 824 -7.68 25.99 -37.40
N ALA A 825 -6.62 26.61 -36.85
CA ALA A 825 -6.69 27.90 -36.21
C ALA A 825 -7.13 29.04 -37.19
N ALA A 826 -6.69 28.99 -38.46
CA ALA A 826 -7.08 29.95 -39.48
C ALA A 826 -8.56 29.78 -39.93
N ILE A 827 -9.13 28.59 -39.84
CA ILE A 827 -10.53 28.31 -40.20
C ILE A 827 -11.50 28.68 -39.07
N GLU A 828 -11.09 28.61 -37.78
CA GLU A 828 -12.01 28.89 -36.67
C GLU A 828 -12.73 30.24 -36.71
N PRO A 829 -12.09 31.37 -37.08
CA PRO A 829 -12.79 32.64 -37.26
C PRO A 829 -13.91 32.55 -38.32
N LEU A 830 -13.66 31.85 -39.43
CA LEU A 830 -14.64 31.65 -40.52
C LEU A 830 -15.83 30.79 -40.08
N ARG A 831 -15.61 29.90 -39.16
CA ARG A 831 -16.68 29.09 -38.51
C ARG A 831 -17.47 29.93 -37.52
N ALA A 832 -16.81 30.77 -36.74
CA ALA A 832 -17.41 31.59 -35.71
C ALA A 832 -18.37 32.65 -36.36
N ASP A 833 -17.98 33.23 -37.49
CA ASP A 833 -18.81 34.20 -38.25
C ASP A 833 -19.77 33.53 -39.25
N LYS A 834 -19.78 32.16 -39.30
CA LYS A 834 -20.62 31.34 -40.18
C LYS A 834 -20.31 31.49 -41.69
N THR A 835 -19.15 32.01 -42.07
CA THR A 835 -18.69 32.05 -43.48
C THR A 835 -18.52 30.60 -43.99
N VAL A 836 -18.06 29.66 -43.16
CA VAL A 836 -18.02 28.23 -43.45
C VAL A 836 -18.78 27.46 -42.39
N GLY A 837 -19.47 26.38 -42.79
CA GLY A 837 -20.16 25.48 -41.89
C GLY A 837 -19.28 24.31 -41.36
N SER A 838 -18.24 23.96 -42.11
CA SER A 838 -17.26 22.91 -41.78
C SER A 838 -15.91 23.22 -42.43
N SER A 839 -14.84 22.57 -41.93
CA SER A 839 -13.50 22.70 -42.52
C SER A 839 -13.45 22.30 -43.99
N LEU A 840 -14.26 21.30 -44.41
CA LEU A 840 -14.33 20.85 -45.79
C LEU A 840 -14.93 21.90 -46.74
N GLN A 841 -15.53 22.98 -46.24
CA GLN A 841 -15.97 24.13 -47.06
C GLN A 841 -14.85 25.17 -47.24
N ALA A 842 -13.72 25.01 -46.63
CA ALA A 842 -12.60 25.94 -46.68
C ALA A 842 -11.51 25.52 -47.66
N GLU A 843 -10.78 26.49 -48.17
CA GLU A 843 -9.50 26.39 -48.87
C GLU A 843 -8.42 27.05 -48.04
N ALA A 844 -7.21 26.48 -48.02
CA ALA A 844 -6.07 27.00 -47.29
C ALA A 844 -4.89 27.32 -48.20
N GLU A 845 -4.30 28.49 -48.02
CA GLU A 845 -3.01 28.90 -48.58
C GLU A 845 -2.00 28.90 -47.42
N ILE A 846 -0.97 28.07 -47.53
CA ILE A 846 0.01 27.84 -46.47
C ILE A 846 1.34 28.41 -46.94
N THR A 847 1.92 29.32 -46.18
CA THR A 847 3.29 29.78 -46.33
C THR A 847 4.12 29.05 -45.24
N ALA A 848 5.20 28.38 -45.62
CA ALA A 848 5.99 27.61 -44.70
C ALA A 848 7.49 27.67 -45.01
N PRO A 849 8.38 27.44 -44.02
CA PRO A 849 9.82 27.25 -44.27
C PRO A 849 10.06 26.15 -45.30
N GLU A 850 11.17 26.22 -46.03
CA GLU A 850 11.49 25.37 -47.20
C GLU A 850 11.29 23.89 -46.88
N GLU A 851 11.87 23.38 -45.78
CA GLU A 851 11.77 21.96 -45.41
C GLU A 851 10.32 21.52 -45.15
N MET A 852 9.52 22.35 -44.44
CA MET A 852 8.12 22.04 -44.18
C MET A 852 7.30 22.13 -45.49
N ALA A 853 7.58 23.13 -46.34
CA ALA A 853 6.93 23.27 -47.63
C ALA A 853 7.20 22.05 -48.53
N ASP A 854 8.41 21.51 -48.52
CA ASP A 854 8.76 20.28 -49.24
C ASP A 854 7.95 19.08 -48.73
N TYR A 855 7.80 18.91 -47.40
CA TYR A 855 6.99 17.87 -46.84
C TYR A 855 5.50 17.98 -47.24
N LEU A 856 4.95 19.21 -47.20
CA LEU A 856 3.56 19.45 -47.56
C LEU A 856 3.34 19.23 -49.07
N ASN A 857 4.21 19.75 -49.93
CA ASN A 857 4.14 19.58 -51.37
C ASN A 857 4.30 18.11 -51.79
N ALA A 858 5.08 17.28 -51.05
CA ALA A 858 5.24 15.87 -51.34
C ALA A 858 3.92 15.08 -51.31
N LEU A 859 2.92 15.54 -50.58
CA LEU A 859 1.60 14.92 -50.56
C LEU A 859 0.75 15.21 -51.80
N GLY A 860 1.09 16.25 -52.57
CA GLY A 860 0.33 16.61 -53.74
C GLY A 860 -1.14 16.89 -53.43
N GLU A 861 -2.04 16.35 -54.24
CA GLU A 861 -3.50 16.50 -54.06
C GLU A 861 -4.01 15.85 -52.76
N GLU A 862 -3.27 14.91 -52.16
CA GLU A 862 -3.66 14.25 -50.92
C GLU A 862 -3.47 15.16 -49.69
N LEU A 863 -2.72 16.30 -49.84
CA LEU A 863 -2.53 17.26 -48.75
C LEU A 863 -3.87 17.76 -48.18
N ARG A 864 -4.85 18.01 -49.05
CA ARG A 864 -6.19 18.47 -48.64
C ARG A 864 -6.90 17.52 -47.68
N PHE A 865 -6.66 16.22 -47.80
CA PHE A 865 -7.23 15.22 -46.90
C PHE A 865 -6.54 15.25 -45.56
N ALA A 866 -5.21 15.37 -45.55
CA ALA A 866 -4.44 15.51 -44.30
C ALA A 866 -4.82 16.77 -43.52
N LEU A 867 -5.18 17.84 -44.19
CA LEU A 867 -5.55 19.14 -43.61
C LEU A 867 -7.08 19.31 -43.42
N LEU A 868 -7.90 18.37 -43.91
CA LEU A 868 -9.37 18.39 -43.88
C LEU A 868 -9.95 19.68 -44.51
N VAL A 869 -9.45 20.06 -45.67
CA VAL A 869 -9.92 21.17 -46.48
C VAL A 869 -10.26 20.70 -47.90
N SER A 870 -10.99 21.50 -48.66
CA SER A 870 -11.30 21.18 -50.06
C SER A 870 -10.14 21.43 -51.00
N LYS A 871 -9.28 22.40 -50.69
CA LYS A 871 -8.08 22.74 -51.48
C LYS A 871 -6.98 23.25 -50.55
N ALA A 872 -5.74 22.86 -50.82
CA ALA A 872 -4.55 23.37 -50.13
C ALA A 872 -3.49 23.79 -51.13
N GLU A 873 -2.92 24.98 -50.97
CA GLU A 873 -1.80 25.49 -51.75
C GLU A 873 -0.65 25.85 -50.82
N VAL A 874 0.59 25.52 -51.22
CA VAL A 874 1.77 25.71 -50.38
C VAL A 874 2.76 26.65 -51.08
N LYS A 875 3.26 27.65 -50.33
CA LYS A 875 4.29 28.61 -50.75
C LYS A 875 5.47 28.54 -49.76
N VAL A 876 6.67 28.73 -50.31
CA VAL A 876 7.85 28.85 -49.45
C VAL A 876 7.95 30.26 -48.87
N GLY A 877 8.25 30.37 -47.58
CA GLY A 877 8.45 31.61 -46.84
C GLY A 877 9.37 31.43 -45.64
N SER A 878 9.48 32.47 -44.82
CA SER A 878 10.38 32.43 -43.63
C SER A 878 9.76 31.82 -42.41
N GLU A 879 8.43 31.81 -42.32
CA GLU A 879 7.66 31.35 -41.15
C GLU A 879 6.37 30.68 -41.64
N LEU A 880 5.78 29.85 -40.72
CA LEU A 880 4.49 29.23 -40.95
C LEU A 880 3.37 30.26 -40.79
N ALA A 881 2.62 30.48 -41.85
CA ALA A 881 1.44 31.33 -41.88
C ALA A 881 0.35 30.70 -42.77
N VAL A 882 -0.90 30.86 -42.38
CA VAL A 882 -2.03 30.27 -43.08
C VAL A 882 -3.08 31.34 -43.35
N ALA A 883 -3.52 31.42 -44.59
CA ALA A 883 -4.71 32.17 -44.98
C ALA A 883 -5.80 31.17 -45.41
N ALA A 884 -6.99 31.30 -44.79
CA ALA A 884 -8.14 30.47 -45.12
C ALA A 884 -9.29 31.29 -45.71
N LYS A 885 -10.01 30.72 -46.65
CA LYS A 885 -11.22 31.28 -47.23
C LYS A 885 -12.28 30.23 -47.51
N ALA A 886 -13.54 30.64 -47.68
CA ALA A 886 -14.57 29.72 -48.16
C ALA A 886 -14.27 29.30 -49.61
N SER A 887 -14.48 28.03 -49.91
CA SER A 887 -14.40 27.52 -51.27
C SER A 887 -15.58 28.04 -52.13
N ASP A 888 -15.33 28.34 -53.37
CA ASP A 888 -16.33 28.72 -54.39
C ASP A 888 -16.79 27.49 -55.23
N GLY A 889 -16.30 26.28 -54.89
CA GLY A 889 -16.72 25.02 -55.49
C GLY A 889 -18.11 24.57 -55.05
N GLU A 890 -18.67 23.58 -55.72
CA GLU A 890 -19.93 22.94 -55.37
C GLU A 890 -19.72 21.79 -54.37
N LYS A 891 -20.65 21.62 -53.45
CA LYS A 891 -20.59 20.54 -52.45
C LYS A 891 -20.91 19.20 -53.08
N CYS A 892 -20.00 18.27 -53.01
CA CYS A 892 -20.26 16.86 -53.30
C CYS A 892 -21.19 16.22 -52.24
N GLU A 893 -22.33 15.67 -52.67
CA GLU A 893 -23.30 15.05 -51.74
C GLU A 893 -22.74 13.81 -50.99
N ARG A 894 -21.72 13.15 -51.57
CA ARG A 894 -21.16 11.92 -50.96
C ARG A 894 -19.99 12.16 -50.04
N CYS A 895 -18.94 12.92 -50.46
CA CYS A 895 -17.76 13.14 -49.62
C CYS A 895 -17.72 14.52 -48.91
N TRP A 896 -18.68 15.37 -49.23
CA TRP A 896 -18.88 16.70 -48.65
C TRP A 896 -17.76 17.72 -48.91
N HIS A 897 -16.75 17.39 -49.73
CA HIS A 897 -15.79 18.36 -50.21
C HIS A 897 -16.45 19.34 -51.22
N TYR A 898 -15.94 20.53 -51.30
CA TYR A 898 -16.38 21.56 -52.27
C TYR A 898 -15.38 21.57 -53.43
N THR A 899 -15.82 21.18 -54.60
CA THR A 899 -14.96 21.06 -55.79
C THR A 899 -15.66 21.59 -57.03
N HIS A 900 -14.88 21.92 -58.10
CA HIS A 900 -15.40 22.39 -59.37
C HIS A 900 -15.77 21.26 -60.34
N ASP A 901 -15.55 20.01 -59.97
CA ASP A 901 -15.83 18.84 -60.79
C ASP A 901 -17.10 18.07 -60.41
N VAL A 902 -17.91 18.64 -59.51
CA VAL A 902 -19.22 18.07 -59.21
C VAL A 902 -20.09 18.06 -60.48
N GLY A 903 -20.66 16.89 -60.77
CA GLY A 903 -21.48 16.71 -61.96
C GLY A 903 -20.68 16.55 -63.28
N ALA A 904 -19.37 16.45 -63.24
CA ALA A 904 -18.51 16.29 -64.41
C ALA A 904 -18.62 14.88 -65.05
N VAL A 905 -19.19 13.90 -64.34
CA VAL A 905 -19.34 12.51 -64.82
C VAL A 905 -20.80 12.27 -65.11
N ALA A 906 -21.11 11.84 -66.32
CA ALA A 906 -22.48 11.53 -66.75
C ALA A 906 -23.09 10.41 -65.87
N GLY A 907 -24.31 10.62 -65.37
CA GLY A 907 -25.02 9.72 -64.45
C GLY A 907 -24.66 9.91 -62.98
N HIS A 908 -23.75 10.89 -62.67
CA HIS A 908 -23.30 11.24 -61.34
C HIS A 908 -23.30 12.76 -61.11
N GLU A 909 -24.41 13.40 -61.33
CA GLU A 909 -24.55 14.85 -61.42
C GLU A 909 -24.37 15.62 -60.13
N THR A 910 -24.50 14.95 -58.95
CA THR A 910 -24.42 15.59 -57.62
C THR A 910 -23.16 15.23 -56.84
N VAL A 911 -22.26 14.46 -57.46
CA VAL A 911 -21.01 14.04 -56.81
C VAL A 911 -19.78 14.46 -57.65
N CYS A 912 -18.65 14.60 -56.96
CA CYS A 912 -17.37 14.90 -57.61
C CYS A 912 -16.85 13.69 -58.42
N LYS A 913 -15.89 13.95 -59.33
CA LYS A 913 -15.28 12.93 -60.18
C LYS A 913 -14.68 11.78 -59.37
N ARG A 914 -14.02 12.07 -58.24
CA ARG A 914 -13.47 11.08 -57.31
C ARG A 914 -14.56 10.15 -56.77
N CYS A 915 -15.66 10.70 -56.32
CA CYS A 915 -16.77 9.91 -55.81
C CYS A 915 -17.46 9.07 -56.88
N ALA A 916 -17.60 9.57 -58.07
CA ALA A 916 -18.11 8.83 -59.22
C ALA A 916 -17.21 7.61 -59.53
N GLU A 917 -15.88 7.76 -59.48
CA GLU A 917 -14.92 6.69 -59.67
C GLU A 917 -14.99 5.64 -58.54
N ASN A 918 -15.17 6.08 -57.28
CA ASN A 918 -15.28 5.14 -56.15
C ASN A 918 -16.61 4.36 -56.19
N VAL A 919 -17.68 4.91 -56.78
CA VAL A 919 -18.98 4.24 -56.84
C VAL A 919 -19.09 3.33 -58.08
N GLY A 920 -18.65 3.76 -59.21
CA GLY A 920 -18.85 3.08 -60.48
C GLY A 920 -17.62 2.59 -61.23
N GLY A 921 -16.41 3.02 -60.82
CA GLY A 921 -15.12 2.70 -61.44
C GLY A 921 -14.28 1.71 -60.67
N GLU A 922 -12.95 1.75 -60.93
CA GLU A 922 -11.97 0.92 -60.21
C GLU A 922 -11.61 1.41 -58.81
N GLY A 923 -11.99 2.66 -58.50
CA GLY A 923 -11.67 3.31 -57.24
C GLY A 923 -10.41 4.18 -57.31
N GLU A 924 -10.29 5.13 -56.40
CA GLU A 924 -9.12 6.01 -56.28
C GLU A 924 -7.90 5.32 -55.67
N THR A 925 -6.70 5.81 -56.02
CA THR A 925 -5.45 5.40 -55.43
C THR A 925 -4.96 6.45 -54.44
N ARG A 926 -4.46 6.04 -53.30
CA ARG A 926 -3.84 6.87 -52.25
C ARG A 926 -2.44 6.37 -51.91
N HIS A 927 -1.54 7.30 -51.64
CA HIS A 927 -0.16 7.01 -51.28
C HIS A 927 0.26 7.59 -49.94
N TYR A 928 -0.31 8.72 -49.55
CA TYR A 928 0.12 9.53 -48.41
C TYR A 928 -0.95 9.63 -47.32
N ALA A 929 -2.22 9.88 -47.62
CA ALA A 929 -3.27 10.19 -46.64
C ALA A 929 -4.67 9.60 -46.94
#